data_15df5c9f4c2a0bb085ea064ff287a047
#
_entry.id   15df5c9f4c2a0bb085ea064ff287a047
#
_cell.length_a   1.000
_cell.length_b   1.000
_cell.length_c   1.000
_cell.angle_alpha   90.00
_cell.angle_beta   90.00
_cell.angle_gamma   90.00
#
_symmetry.space_group_name_H-M   'P 1'
#
loop_
_entity.id
_entity.type
_entity.pdbx_description
1 polymer ?
#
loop_
_entity_poly.entity_id
_entity_poly.type
_entity_poly.pdbx_seq_one_letter_code
_entity_poly.pdbx_strand_id
1 'polypeptide(L)'
;MRVPFLLRLSLPLASLAFAILLPARAAAQDDPLADGTQPTVEAHLPAVVMDGVPFDAWIVATDVPPGDSIVYTVRLPAGGGAPAGTVFRGYVQGRDSVALEDLQLSRDADPVILVETPGGTSRATVRLLPGWLSILPPIVAIALALLFREVVISLLAGIWLGALYTTGWNPLAALARTLDRYVIDALTDPGHAMILVFSLLLGGMVGIISRNGGTYGLVNAITRHAKGPIRGQLAAYVMGLVIFFDDYSNTLIVGPTMRPITDRLGISREKLSYIVDSTAAPVASIALISSWIGFEVGLIGDSIEALGLDYSAYLLFVETIPYRFYPILALVFVLWVILTDRDFGPMLKAELRVRREGKPIRDGARPASDFDADILNPVEGKPHRWINAVMPIAGVTLAVLLGLWWTGRQALISAGDPDLGLQKVFASADSNVTLLWAAFAGCAVALAMTLGQRLLSVGDTMAAWTAGVKAMLYACVILTLAWSLGEVTTDVHTAGYVVGLLTGNLDPRLLPVLVFLICAFISFATGTSWGTMAIMMPIVIPLSVALPAEAGLSPEATYTILLGGISSVLAGSVWGDHCSPISDTTILSSMASSSDHIDHVRTQMPYALCVGIVGMLVGDIPTAYGLSPWISLVVGSGILLALLYLIGQREDTHG
;
A
#
# COMPACT_ATOMS: atom_id res chain seq x y z
N MET A 1 23.01 50.64 -3.83
CA MET A 1 22.31 51.91 -4.05
C MET A 1 20.81 51.62 -4.09
N ARG A 2 20.07 52.12 -3.07
CA ARG A 2 18.61 52.26 -2.95
C ARG A 2 17.71 51.03 -3.05
N VAL A 3 17.37 50.45 -1.87
CA VAL A 3 16.08 49.84 -1.54
C VAL A 3 15.13 51.00 -1.14
N PRO A 4 13.87 51.00 -1.52
CA PRO A 4 12.87 51.59 -0.67
C PRO A 4 11.70 50.60 -0.38
N PHE A 5 11.41 50.45 0.91
CA PHE A 5 10.17 50.88 1.55
C PHE A 5 8.86 50.21 1.06
N LEU A 6 8.52 49.10 1.72
CA LEU A 6 7.11 48.65 1.96
C LEU A 6 7.10 47.61 3.09
N LEU A 7 7.27 48.09 4.31
CA LEU A 7 7.09 47.30 5.53
C LEU A 7 6.51 48.24 6.60
N ARG A 8 5.19 48.38 6.55
CA ARG A 8 4.36 48.85 7.70
C ARG A 8 2.91 48.85 7.26
N LEU A 9 2.21 47.72 7.46
CA LEU A 9 0.75 47.62 7.69
C LEU A 9 0.36 46.15 7.70
N SER A 10 0.62 45.49 8.82
CA SER A 10 -0.04 44.21 9.11
C SER A 10 0.23 43.80 10.56
N LEU A 11 -0.59 44.31 11.42
CA LEU A 11 -0.97 43.76 12.73
C LEU A 11 -2.00 44.77 13.27
N PRO A 12 -3.29 44.50 13.27
CA PRO A 12 -3.93 43.53 14.11
C PRO A 12 -5.19 42.92 13.44
N LEU A 13 -5.06 41.78 12.80
CA LEU A 13 -6.23 40.99 12.34
C LEU A 13 -6.11 39.51 12.76
N ALA A 14 -4.98 39.11 13.34
CA ALA A 14 -4.77 37.76 13.82
C ALA A 14 -5.35 37.47 15.21
N SER A 15 -5.75 38.51 15.96
CA SER A 15 -6.24 38.34 17.36
C SER A 15 -7.75 38.21 17.47
N LEU A 16 -8.53 38.38 16.39
CA LEU A 16 -9.99 38.30 16.44
C LEU A 16 -10.56 37.00 15.84
N ALA A 17 -9.77 36.21 15.13
CA ALA A 17 -10.22 34.95 14.52
C ALA A 17 -10.09 33.72 15.46
N PHE A 18 -9.37 33.85 16.58
CA PHE A 18 -9.13 32.72 17.49
C PHE A 18 -10.16 32.58 18.62
N ALA A 19 -11.12 33.50 18.74
CA ALA A 19 -12.11 33.50 19.81
C ALA A 19 -13.49 32.92 19.44
N ILE A 20 -13.69 32.43 18.21
CA ILE A 20 -15.03 31.97 17.75
C ILE A 20 -15.10 30.45 17.49
N LEU A 21 -14.01 29.69 17.66
CA LEU A 21 -13.94 28.27 17.27
C LEU A 21 -13.61 27.29 18.43
N LEU A 22 -13.95 27.65 19.65
CA LEU A 22 -14.00 26.65 20.72
C LEU A 22 -15.48 26.30 20.97
N PRO A 23 -15.97 25.11 20.56
CA PRO A 23 -17.11 24.56 21.24
C PRO A 23 -16.65 24.31 22.69
N ALA A 24 -17.26 25.00 23.62
CA ALA A 24 -17.08 24.77 25.06
C ALA A 24 -17.29 23.28 25.34
N ARG A 25 -16.19 22.55 25.49
CA ARG A 25 -16.19 21.35 26.32
C ARG A 25 -16.45 21.91 27.73
N ALA A 26 -17.71 21.90 28.14
CA ALA A 26 -18.05 22.06 29.53
C ALA A 26 -17.30 20.95 30.28
N ALA A 27 -16.23 21.33 30.96
CA ALA A 27 -15.67 20.52 32.03
C ALA A 27 -16.79 20.36 33.04
N ALA A 28 -17.42 19.20 33.05
CA ALA A 28 -18.21 18.78 34.21
C ALA A 28 -17.21 18.70 35.35
N GLN A 29 -17.25 19.68 36.24
CA GLN A 29 -16.70 19.55 37.58
C GLN A 29 -17.47 18.42 38.24
N ASP A 30 -16.76 17.34 38.55
CA ASP A 30 -17.26 16.29 39.44
C ASP A 30 -17.63 16.93 40.78
N ASP A 31 -18.91 17.10 40.98
CA ASP A 31 -19.48 17.37 42.29
C ASP A 31 -19.77 16.02 42.97
N PRO A 32 -19.07 15.63 44.04
CA PRO A 32 -19.11 14.26 44.55
C PRO A 32 -20.35 13.92 45.39
N LEU A 33 -21.42 14.72 45.36
CA LEU A 33 -22.63 14.48 46.13
C LEU A 33 -23.90 14.85 45.37
N ALA A 34 -24.22 14.14 44.27
CA ALA A 34 -25.58 14.11 43.73
C ALA A 34 -26.05 12.66 43.73
N ASP A 35 -26.67 12.29 44.81
CA ASP A 35 -27.41 11.04 45.03
C ASP A 35 -28.61 11.01 44.08
N GLY A 36 -28.70 9.96 43.20
CA GLY A 36 -29.94 9.65 42.46
C GLY A 36 -29.91 9.84 40.94
N THR A 37 -28.79 9.71 40.26
CA THR A 37 -28.80 9.57 38.77
C THR A 37 -29.45 8.23 38.39
N GLN A 38 -30.62 8.30 37.73
CA GLN A 38 -31.23 7.10 37.16
C GLN A 38 -30.33 6.57 36.05
N PRO A 39 -30.09 5.25 35.99
CA PRO A 39 -29.28 4.67 34.96
C PRO A 39 -29.86 4.98 33.56
N THR A 40 -29.05 5.52 32.69
CA THR A 40 -29.45 5.91 31.31
C THR A 40 -28.88 4.94 30.31
N VAL A 41 -29.64 4.71 29.23
CA VAL A 41 -29.20 3.92 28.08
C VAL A 41 -29.26 4.82 26.86
N GLU A 42 -28.15 4.91 26.18
CA GLU A 42 -27.99 5.73 24.97
C GLU A 42 -27.63 4.86 23.78
N ALA A 43 -28.14 5.21 22.58
CA ALA A 43 -27.71 4.62 21.35
C ALA A 43 -26.60 5.46 20.73
N HIS A 44 -25.45 4.85 20.54
CA HIS A 44 -24.35 5.40 19.77
C HIS A 44 -24.52 4.98 18.31
N LEU A 45 -24.84 5.94 17.45
CA LEU A 45 -25.10 5.76 16.04
C LEU A 45 -23.95 6.33 15.21
N PRO A 46 -23.70 5.80 14.00
CA PRO A 46 -22.80 6.44 13.06
C PRO A 46 -23.20 7.89 12.79
N ALA A 47 -22.22 8.76 12.53
CA ALA A 47 -22.46 10.18 12.24
C ALA A 47 -23.34 10.38 10.98
N VAL A 48 -23.26 9.42 10.05
CA VAL A 48 -24.03 9.36 8.81
C VAL A 48 -24.44 7.92 8.54
N VAL A 49 -25.66 7.72 8.07
CA VAL A 49 -26.17 6.44 7.59
C VAL A 49 -26.54 6.59 6.11
N MET A 50 -26.25 5.57 5.32
CA MET A 50 -26.54 5.56 3.89
C MET A 50 -27.84 4.80 3.59
N ASP A 51 -28.67 5.38 2.72
CA ASP A 51 -29.95 4.82 2.30
C ASP A 51 -29.80 3.39 1.76
N GLY A 52 -30.46 2.43 2.41
CA GLY A 52 -30.44 1.03 2.02
C GLY A 52 -29.14 0.28 2.31
N VAL A 53 -28.19 0.89 3.01
CA VAL A 53 -26.90 0.26 3.37
C VAL A 53 -26.96 -0.22 4.82
N PRO A 54 -26.53 -1.46 5.13
CA PRO A 54 -26.43 -1.94 6.50
C PRO A 54 -25.44 -1.09 7.32
N PHE A 55 -25.77 -0.88 8.60
CA PHE A 55 -24.91 -0.23 9.55
C PHE A 55 -25.09 -0.81 10.95
N ASP A 56 -24.07 -0.66 11.79
CA ASP A 56 -24.11 -1.10 13.17
C ASP A 56 -24.34 0.06 14.12
N ALA A 57 -24.99 -0.23 15.25
CA ALA A 57 -25.23 0.71 16.33
C ALA A 57 -24.86 0.06 17.66
N TRP A 58 -24.43 0.86 18.62
CA TRP A 58 -24.11 0.38 19.96
C TRP A 58 -25.07 0.96 20.98
N ILE A 59 -25.61 0.10 21.83
CA ILE A 59 -26.37 0.48 23.00
C ILE A 59 -25.42 0.49 24.18
N VAL A 60 -25.21 1.67 24.76
CA VAL A 60 -24.32 1.87 25.92
C VAL A 60 -25.14 2.26 27.12
N ALA A 61 -24.89 1.58 28.23
CA ALA A 61 -25.50 1.95 29.51
C ALA A 61 -24.50 2.77 30.34
N THR A 62 -25.00 3.89 30.90
CA THR A 62 -24.25 4.72 31.81
C THR A 62 -24.92 4.71 33.20
N ASP A 63 -24.09 4.77 34.24
CA ASP A 63 -24.53 4.81 35.66
C ASP A 63 -25.29 3.56 36.14
N VAL A 64 -25.02 2.38 35.53
CA VAL A 64 -25.56 1.10 35.98
C VAL A 64 -24.63 0.50 37.04
N PRO A 65 -25.15 0.15 38.25
CA PRO A 65 -24.36 -0.49 39.29
C PRO A 65 -23.76 -1.83 38.77
N PRO A 66 -22.56 -2.21 39.21
CA PRO A 66 -21.98 -3.50 38.87
C PRO A 66 -22.89 -4.66 39.33
N GLY A 67 -23.29 -5.50 38.35
CA GLY A 67 -24.17 -6.65 38.62
C GLY A 67 -25.64 -6.41 38.30
N ASP A 68 -26.06 -5.17 38.07
CA ASP A 68 -27.41 -4.86 37.59
C ASP A 68 -27.49 -4.88 36.06
N SER A 69 -28.67 -5.16 35.50
CA SER A 69 -28.94 -5.15 34.08
C SER A 69 -30.15 -4.28 33.76
N ILE A 70 -30.06 -3.52 32.66
CA ILE A 70 -31.16 -2.71 32.14
C ILE A 70 -31.70 -3.36 30.90
N VAL A 71 -33.03 -3.55 30.85
CA VAL A 71 -33.73 -3.97 29.65
C VAL A 71 -33.93 -2.76 28.75
N TYR A 72 -33.59 -2.92 27.47
CA TYR A 72 -33.84 -1.89 26.46
C TYR A 72 -34.71 -2.46 25.31
N THR A 73 -35.40 -1.55 24.65
CA THR A 73 -36.15 -1.83 23.42
C THR A 73 -35.80 -0.76 22.41
N VAL A 74 -35.18 -1.17 21.28
CA VAL A 74 -34.89 -0.27 20.18
C VAL A 74 -35.94 -0.44 19.10
N ARG A 75 -36.55 0.68 18.69
CA ARG A 75 -37.54 0.71 17.61
C ARG A 75 -36.96 1.45 16.41
N LEU A 76 -36.89 0.77 15.28
CA LEU A 76 -36.60 1.39 14.02
C LEU A 76 -37.85 2.00 13.40
N PRO A 77 -37.74 3.14 12.71
CA PRO A 77 -38.86 3.75 12.02
C PRO A 77 -39.39 2.86 10.90
N ALA A 78 -40.69 2.98 10.61
CA ALA A 78 -41.32 2.25 9.51
C ALA A 78 -40.81 2.78 8.15
N GLY A 79 -40.26 1.91 7.30
CA GLY A 79 -39.77 2.24 5.97
C GLY A 79 -38.45 1.52 5.65
N GLY A 80 -38.35 0.89 4.47
CA GLY A 80 -37.15 0.23 3.98
C GLY A 80 -36.88 -1.18 4.52
N GLY A 81 -37.23 -2.21 3.74
CA GLY A 81 -36.79 -3.59 3.89
C GLY A 81 -37.13 -4.32 5.20
N ALA A 82 -37.07 -3.65 6.33
CA ALA A 82 -37.48 -4.19 7.60
C ALA A 82 -39.01 -4.05 7.80
N PRO A 83 -39.72 -5.05 8.35
CA PRO A 83 -41.12 -4.91 8.69
C PRO A 83 -41.35 -3.67 9.58
N ALA A 84 -42.43 -2.94 9.30
CA ALA A 84 -42.76 -1.74 10.07
C ALA A 84 -42.71 -2.02 11.59
N GLY A 85 -41.81 -1.31 12.29
CA GLY A 85 -41.66 -1.44 13.74
C GLY A 85 -40.73 -2.59 14.16
N THR A 86 -39.66 -2.89 13.42
CA THR A 86 -38.62 -3.84 13.89
C THR A 86 -38.16 -3.43 15.28
N VAL A 87 -38.32 -4.33 16.24
CA VAL A 87 -38.07 -4.10 17.65
C VAL A 87 -36.96 -5.05 18.11
N PHE A 88 -35.82 -4.49 18.47
CA PHE A 88 -34.77 -5.22 19.16
C PHE A 88 -34.97 -5.11 20.67
N ARG A 89 -34.93 -6.23 21.38
CA ARG A 89 -35.01 -6.28 22.83
C ARG A 89 -33.83 -7.00 23.41
N GLY A 90 -33.19 -6.41 24.38
CA GLY A 90 -32.05 -6.98 25.06
C GLY A 90 -31.88 -6.46 26.45
N TYR A 91 -30.81 -6.83 27.10
CA TYR A 91 -30.34 -6.27 28.35
C TYR A 91 -28.88 -5.93 28.27
N VAL A 92 -28.48 -4.86 28.91
CA VAL A 92 -27.08 -4.43 29.03
C VAL A 92 -26.70 -4.44 30.51
N GLN A 93 -25.54 -5.00 30.84
CA GLN A 93 -25.04 -5.12 32.21
C GLN A 93 -23.92 -4.10 32.50
N GLY A 94 -24.03 -3.41 33.63
CA GLY A 94 -22.99 -2.52 34.10
C GLY A 94 -22.63 -1.42 33.07
N ARG A 95 -21.37 -1.34 32.69
CA ARG A 95 -20.82 -0.42 31.67
C ARG A 95 -20.60 -1.08 30.33
N ASP A 96 -21.21 -2.23 30.09
CA ASP A 96 -21.07 -2.95 28.84
C ASP A 96 -21.80 -2.24 27.70
N SER A 97 -21.37 -2.48 26.49
CA SER A 97 -22.06 -2.07 25.26
C SER A 97 -22.59 -3.31 24.53
N VAL A 98 -23.75 -3.16 23.90
CA VAL A 98 -24.36 -4.22 23.07
C VAL A 98 -24.42 -3.72 21.63
N ALA A 99 -23.80 -4.43 20.71
CA ALA A 99 -23.88 -4.15 19.28
C ALA A 99 -25.26 -4.57 18.73
N LEU A 100 -25.84 -3.73 17.90
CA LEU A 100 -26.98 -4.04 17.04
C LEU A 100 -26.43 -4.03 15.62
N GLU A 101 -26.30 -5.20 15.05
CA GLU A 101 -25.69 -5.40 13.75
C GLU A 101 -26.72 -5.37 12.61
N ASP A 102 -26.30 -5.04 11.40
CA ASP A 102 -27.09 -5.07 10.16
C ASP A 102 -28.38 -4.23 10.18
N LEU A 103 -28.38 -3.09 10.85
CA LEU A 103 -29.50 -2.18 10.80
C LEU A 103 -29.58 -1.51 9.42
N GLN A 104 -30.78 -1.39 8.85
CA GLN A 104 -31.02 -0.69 7.60
C GLN A 104 -32.07 0.39 7.76
N LEU A 105 -31.83 1.56 7.17
CA LEU A 105 -32.79 2.65 7.06
C LEU A 105 -33.00 3.02 5.59
N SER A 106 -34.25 3.32 5.24
CA SER A 106 -34.60 3.82 3.91
C SER A 106 -34.90 5.32 3.99
N ARG A 107 -34.71 6.03 2.88
CA ARG A 107 -34.93 7.47 2.74
C ARG A 107 -36.40 7.88 3.03
N ASP A 108 -37.32 6.95 2.93
CA ASP A 108 -38.76 7.19 3.24
C ASP A 108 -39.06 7.03 4.73
N ALA A 109 -38.08 6.60 5.53
CA ALA A 109 -38.23 6.45 6.99
C ALA A 109 -37.91 7.75 7.72
N ASP A 110 -38.59 7.94 8.87
CA ASP A 110 -38.22 9.03 9.79
C ASP A 110 -36.81 8.74 10.35
N PRO A 111 -35.82 9.64 10.26
CA PRO A 111 -34.45 9.37 10.68
C PRO A 111 -34.28 9.38 12.22
N VAL A 112 -35.24 8.86 12.95
CA VAL A 112 -35.26 8.83 14.44
C VAL A 112 -35.33 7.39 14.92
N ILE A 113 -34.30 6.96 15.63
CA ILE A 113 -34.28 5.68 16.34
C ILE A 113 -34.71 5.94 17.79
N LEU A 114 -35.69 5.17 18.28
CA LEU A 114 -36.20 5.26 19.62
C LEU A 114 -35.59 4.15 20.48
N VAL A 115 -35.01 4.54 21.62
CA VAL A 115 -34.53 3.59 22.64
C VAL A 115 -35.41 3.74 23.86
N GLU A 116 -36.22 2.73 24.16
CA GLU A 116 -37.11 2.67 25.30
C GLU A 116 -36.46 1.85 26.42
N THR A 117 -36.42 2.40 27.60
CA THR A 117 -35.98 1.74 28.84
C THR A 117 -37.04 1.90 29.92
N PRO A 118 -37.00 1.14 31.01
CA PRO A 118 -37.89 1.34 32.14
C PRO A 118 -37.85 2.75 32.76
N GLY A 119 -36.71 3.46 32.57
CA GLY A 119 -36.50 4.83 33.07
C GLY A 119 -36.93 5.93 32.09
N GLY A 120 -37.28 5.62 30.85
CA GLY A 120 -37.67 6.64 29.86
C GLY A 120 -37.38 6.23 28.41
N THR A 121 -37.68 7.14 27.49
CA THR A 121 -37.42 6.96 26.05
C THR A 121 -36.40 7.99 25.61
N SER A 122 -35.24 7.54 25.08
CA SER A 122 -34.28 8.41 24.42
C SER A 122 -34.51 8.39 22.90
N ARG A 123 -34.17 9.50 22.21
CA ARG A 123 -34.29 9.65 20.76
C ARG A 123 -32.93 9.95 20.18
N ALA A 124 -32.50 9.10 19.28
CA ALA A 124 -31.29 9.32 18.53
C ALA A 124 -31.66 9.67 17.07
N THR A 125 -31.23 10.83 16.60
CA THR A 125 -31.44 11.27 15.21
C THR A 125 -30.23 10.92 14.35
N VAL A 126 -30.49 10.30 13.20
CA VAL A 126 -29.46 9.90 12.26
C VAL A 126 -29.52 10.78 11.03
N ARG A 127 -28.36 11.12 10.48
CA ARG A 127 -28.31 11.80 9.19
C ARG A 127 -28.30 10.75 8.08
N LEU A 128 -29.42 10.66 7.37
CA LEU A 128 -29.59 9.72 6.25
C LEU A 128 -29.22 10.39 4.93
N LEU A 129 -28.26 9.83 4.21
CA LEU A 129 -27.82 10.28 2.89
C LEU A 129 -28.08 9.23 1.82
N PRO A 130 -28.21 9.63 0.52
CA PRO A 130 -28.29 8.69 -0.60
C PRO A 130 -27.07 7.76 -0.64
N GLY A 131 -27.29 6.45 -0.78
CA GLY A 131 -26.22 5.45 -0.76
C GLY A 131 -25.09 5.69 -1.76
N TRP A 132 -25.41 6.18 -2.96
CA TRP A 132 -24.40 6.47 -3.99
C TRP A 132 -23.36 7.56 -3.60
N LEU A 133 -23.67 8.41 -2.62
CA LEU A 133 -22.71 9.39 -2.11
C LEU A 133 -21.52 8.73 -1.42
N SER A 134 -21.69 7.52 -0.90
CA SER A 134 -20.62 6.79 -0.18
C SER A 134 -19.40 6.48 -1.07
N ILE A 135 -19.61 6.30 -2.37
CA ILE A 135 -18.51 6.02 -3.30
C ILE A 135 -17.81 7.27 -3.83
N LEU A 136 -18.36 8.46 -3.58
CA LEU A 136 -17.76 9.70 -4.11
C LEU A 136 -16.39 10.04 -3.51
N PRO A 137 -16.12 9.89 -2.19
CA PRO A 137 -14.80 10.19 -1.65
C PRO A 137 -13.67 9.46 -2.38
N PRO A 138 -13.66 8.13 -2.52
CA PRO A 138 -12.62 7.44 -3.28
C PRO A 138 -12.66 7.75 -4.79
N ILE A 139 -13.85 7.91 -5.41
CA ILE A 139 -13.95 8.27 -6.83
C ILE A 139 -13.35 9.66 -7.09
N VAL A 140 -13.60 10.64 -6.21
CA VAL A 140 -13.02 11.99 -6.34
C VAL A 140 -11.51 11.92 -6.16
N ALA A 141 -11.01 11.15 -5.19
CA ALA A 141 -9.56 10.93 -5.04
C ALA A 141 -8.94 10.37 -6.33
N ILE A 142 -9.55 9.33 -6.93
CA ILE A 142 -9.10 8.74 -8.20
C ILE A 142 -9.18 9.77 -9.34
N ALA A 143 -10.33 10.43 -9.51
CA ALA A 143 -10.54 11.37 -10.62
C ALA A 143 -9.55 12.55 -10.56
N LEU A 144 -9.31 13.11 -9.37
CA LEU A 144 -8.34 14.18 -9.19
C LEU A 144 -6.91 13.71 -9.38
N ALA A 145 -6.57 12.49 -8.92
CA ALA A 145 -5.26 11.90 -9.17
C ALA A 145 -5.00 11.71 -10.67
N LEU A 146 -5.99 11.27 -11.44
CA LEU A 146 -5.92 11.17 -12.89
C LEU A 146 -5.79 12.54 -13.58
N LEU A 147 -6.51 13.55 -13.07
CA LEU A 147 -6.55 14.88 -13.66
C LEU A 147 -5.29 15.71 -13.38
N PHE A 148 -4.87 15.73 -12.11
CA PHE A 148 -3.76 16.58 -11.65
C PHE A 148 -2.42 15.84 -11.59
N ARG A 149 -2.43 14.51 -11.62
CA ARG A 149 -1.24 13.65 -11.44
C ARG A 149 -0.53 13.91 -10.10
N GLU A 150 -1.33 14.25 -9.07
CA GLU A 150 -0.88 14.58 -7.73
C GLU A 150 -1.71 13.80 -6.71
N VAL A 151 -1.09 12.82 -6.06
CA VAL A 151 -1.78 11.88 -5.16
C VAL A 151 -2.16 12.53 -3.85
N VAL A 152 -1.28 13.33 -3.25
CA VAL A 152 -1.48 13.95 -1.93
C VAL A 152 -2.71 14.86 -1.92
N ILE A 153 -2.81 15.78 -2.89
CA ILE A 153 -3.95 16.69 -3.01
C ILE A 153 -5.24 15.92 -3.28
N SER A 154 -5.14 14.85 -4.06
CA SER A 154 -6.29 14.02 -4.44
C SER A 154 -6.85 13.24 -3.26
N LEU A 155 -5.99 12.62 -2.46
CA LEU A 155 -6.39 11.95 -1.21
C LEU A 155 -7.01 12.94 -0.23
N LEU A 156 -6.37 14.11 0.00
CA LEU A 156 -6.94 15.17 0.86
C LEU A 156 -8.32 15.62 0.41
N ALA A 157 -8.55 15.75 -0.90
CA ALA A 157 -9.86 16.12 -1.42
C ALA A 157 -10.92 15.02 -1.19
N GLY A 158 -10.56 13.75 -1.33
CA GLY A 158 -11.43 12.61 -0.99
C GLY A 158 -11.79 12.60 0.49
N ILE A 159 -10.80 12.74 1.38
CA ILE A 159 -11.00 12.80 2.83
C ILE A 159 -11.90 13.99 3.21
N TRP A 160 -11.61 15.17 2.66
CA TRP A 160 -12.43 16.37 2.90
C TRP A 160 -13.88 16.19 2.46
N LEU A 161 -14.13 15.54 1.32
CA LEU A 161 -15.49 15.27 0.84
C LEU A 161 -16.26 14.33 1.79
N GLY A 162 -15.64 13.27 2.29
CA GLY A 162 -16.26 12.41 3.29
C GLY A 162 -16.48 13.13 4.63
N ALA A 163 -15.51 13.92 5.08
CA ALA A 163 -15.65 14.78 6.25
C ALA A 163 -16.80 15.81 6.08
N LEU A 164 -17.08 16.25 4.85
CA LEU A 164 -18.21 17.14 4.56
C LEU A 164 -19.56 16.48 4.85
N TYR A 165 -19.68 15.18 4.62
CA TYR A 165 -20.88 14.42 4.94
C TYR A 165 -21.08 14.30 6.45
N THR A 166 -20.02 13.98 7.20
CA THR A 166 -20.09 13.81 8.66
C THR A 166 -20.30 15.13 9.40
N THR A 167 -19.88 16.26 8.81
CA THR A 167 -20.00 17.61 9.41
C THR A 167 -21.24 18.40 8.96
N GLY A 168 -22.18 17.77 8.24
CA GLY A 168 -23.41 18.42 7.84
C GLY A 168 -23.29 19.45 6.74
N TRP A 169 -22.46 19.18 5.75
CA TRP A 169 -22.21 20.06 4.61
C TRP A 169 -21.56 21.39 4.97
N ASN A 170 -20.89 21.48 6.12
CA ASN A 170 -20.11 22.64 6.52
C ASN A 170 -18.66 22.51 6.00
N PRO A 171 -18.25 23.26 4.95
CA PRO A 171 -16.95 23.07 4.32
C PRO A 171 -15.76 23.44 5.20
N LEU A 172 -15.93 24.42 6.10
CA LEU A 172 -14.87 24.82 7.04
C LEU A 172 -14.72 23.80 8.18
N ALA A 173 -15.83 23.32 8.71
CA ALA A 173 -15.79 22.24 9.70
C ALA A 173 -15.21 20.95 9.09
N ALA A 174 -15.57 20.62 7.85
CA ALA A 174 -15.00 19.48 7.13
C ALA A 174 -13.48 19.60 6.96
N LEU A 175 -12.98 20.80 6.61
CA LEU A 175 -11.54 21.04 6.50
C LEU A 175 -10.83 20.86 7.86
N ALA A 176 -11.42 21.34 8.93
CA ALA A 176 -10.88 21.13 10.27
C ALA A 176 -10.86 19.63 10.63
N ARG A 177 -11.97 18.91 10.40
CA ARG A 177 -12.08 17.47 10.68
C ARG A 177 -11.15 16.61 9.83
N THR A 178 -10.85 17.02 8.60
CA THR A 178 -9.83 16.36 7.77
C THR A 178 -8.49 16.30 8.50
N LEU A 179 -8.12 17.37 9.20
CA LEU A 179 -6.81 17.45 9.88
C LEU A 179 -6.88 16.95 11.33
N ASP A 180 -7.81 17.48 12.14
CA ASP A 180 -7.84 17.28 13.58
C ASP A 180 -8.45 15.93 14.01
N ARG A 181 -9.18 15.26 13.13
CA ARG A 181 -9.70 13.92 13.31
C ARG A 181 -8.95 12.93 12.41
N TYR A 182 -9.30 12.85 11.13
CA TYR A 182 -8.82 11.78 10.24
C TYR A 182 -7.28 11.70 10.13
N VAL A 183 -6.58 12.82 9.91
CA VAL A 183 -5.11 12.79 9.79
C VAL A 183 -4.44 12.58 11.15
N ILE A 184 -4.95 13.21 12.22
CA ILE A 184 -4.35 13.04 13.55
C ILE A 184 -4.65 11.66 14.11
N ASP A 185 -5.85 11.12 13.95
CA ASP A 185 -6.18 9.77 14.41
C ASP A 185 -5.30 8.73 13.70
N ALA A 186 -5.11 8.87 12.37
CA ALA A 186 -4.18 8.04 11.61
C ALA A 186 -2.71 8.13 12.10
N LEU A 187 -2.25 9.30 12.54
CA LEU A 187 -0.88 9.50 13.05
C LEU A 187 -0.71 9.04 14.50
N THR A 188 -1.76 9.08 15.30
CA THR A 188 -1.70 8.74 16.74
C THR A 188 -2.02 7.28 17.01
N ASP A 189 -2.45 6.54 16.01
CA ASP A 189 -2.57 5.09 16.11
C ASP A 189 -1.18 4.44 16.33
N PRO A 190 -1.01 3.59 17.36
CA PRO A 190 0.28 3.00 17.68
C PRO A 190 0.82 2.09 16.57
N GLY A 191 -0.04 1.35 15.87
CA GLY A 191 0.33 0.48 14.75
C GLY A 191 0.87 1.29 13.58
N HIS A 192 0.13 2.32 13.17
CA HIS A 192 0.54 3.25 12.11
C HIS A 192 1.87 3.94 12.45
N ALA A 193 2.02 4.43 13.69
CA ALA A 193 3.25 5.06 14.14
C ALA A 193 4.46 4.11 14.04
N MET A 194 4.30 2.82 14.41
CA MET A 194 5.36 1.82 14.28
C MET A 194 5.74 1.59 12.82
N ILE A 195 4.78 1.53 11.91
CA ILE A 195 5.02 1.35 10.46
C ILE A 195 5.74 2.56 9.87
N LEU A 196 5.35 3.79 10.23
CA LEU A 196 6.05 5.01 9.79
C LEU A 196 7.50 5.00 10.26
N VAL A 197 7.75 4.71 11.54
CA VAL A 197 9.12 4.65 12.09
C VAL A 197 9.92 3.52 11.44
N PHE A 198 9.32 2.34 11.22
CA PHE A 198 9.94 1.24 10.48
C PHE A 198 10.42 1.70 9.10
N SER A 199 9.55 2.33 8.31
CA SER A 199 9.85 2.79 6.96
C SER A 199 10.99 3.81 6.93
N LEU A 200 10.98 4.77 7.85
CA LEU A 200 12.05 5.77 7.99
C LEU A 200 13.39 5.14 8.40
N LEU A 201 13.38 4.19 9.34
CA LEU A 201 14.59 3.46 9.75
C LEU A 201 15.16 2.63 8.60
N LEU A 202 14.30 1.90 7.88
CA LEU A 202 14.74 1.09 6.74
C LEU A 202 15.36 1.96 5.66
N GLY A 203 14.71 3.08 5.28
CA GLY A 203 15.28 4.06 4.35
C GLY A 203 16.64 4.60 4.83
N GLY A 204 16.75 4.93 6.12
CA GLY A 204 18.02 5.38 6.70
C GLY A 204 19.11 4.30 6.65
N MET A 205 18.78 3.03 6.89
CA MET A 205 19.70 1.90 6.72
C MET A 205 20.22 1.82 5.29
N VAL A 206 19.32 1.90 4.31
CA VAL A 206 19.66 1.87 2.87
C VAL A 206 20.60 3.02 2.52
N GLY A 207 20.36 4.23 3.03
CA GLY A 207 21.25 5.39 2.85
C GLY A 207 22.68 5.11 3.36
N ILE A 208 22.82 4.50 4.55
CA ILE A 208 24.15 4.13 5.10
C ILE A 208 24.83 3.08 4.21
N ILE A 209 24.12 2.01 3.82
CA ILE A 209 24.64 0.90 3.01
C ILE A 209 25.14 1.41 1.64
N SER A 210 24.40 2.32 1.03
CA SER A 210 24.76 2.92 -0.25
C SER A 210 26.03 3.78 -0.10
N ARG A 211 26.06 4.68 0.85
CA ARG A 211 27.18 5.62 1.05
C ARG A 211 28.47 4.96 1.52
N ASN A 212 28.39 3.87 2.30
CA ASN A 212 29.59 3.13 2.75
C ASN A 212 30.18 2.20 1.69
N GLY A 213 29.57 2.14 0.50
CA GLY A 213 30.04 1.34 -0.62
C GLY A 213 29.65 -0.15 -0.55
N GLY A 214 28.76 -0.53 0.37
CA GLY A 214 28.27 -1.91 0.49
C GLY A 214 27.58 -2.40 -0.78
N THR A 215 26.66 -1.60 -1.30
CA THR A 215 25.90 -1.89 -2.54
C THR A 215 26.83 -1.99 -3.74
N TYR A 216 27.79 -1.06 -3.88
CA TYR A 216 28.82 -1.14 -4.95
C TYR A 216 29.74 -2.37 -4.80
N GLY A 217 29.96 -2.84 -3.58
CA GLY A 217 30.69 -4.09 -3.33
C GLY A 217 29.96 -5.31 -3.90
N LEU A 218 28.63 -5.37 -3.78
CA LEU A 218 27.80 -6.41 -4.42
C LEU A 218 27.91 -6.35 -5.92
N VAL A 219 27.77 -5.16 -6.48
CA VAL A 219 27.90 -4.89 -7.91
C VAL A 219 29.25 -5.40 -8.45
N ASN A 220 30.36 -5.05 -7.82
CA ASN A 220 31.70 -5.46 -8.23
C ASN A 220 31.90 -6.99 -8.18
N ALA A 221 31.21 -7.68 -7.27
CA ALA A 221 31.28 -9.15 -7.19
C ALA A 221 30.58 -9.82 -8.38
N ILE A 222 29.44 -9.27 -8.82
CA ILE A 222 28.63 -9.83 -9.91
C ILE A 222 29.22 -9.50 -11.29
N THR A 223 29.67 -8.28 -11.51
CA THR A 223 30.14 -7.80 -12.83
C THR A 223 31.40 -8.49 -13.36
N ARG A 224 32.18 -9.14 -12.47
CA ARG A 224 33.35 -9.95 -12.88
C ARG A 224 33.01 -11.06 -13.87
N HIS A 225 31.74 -11.50 -13.90
CA HIS A 225 31.27 -12.61 -14.71
C HIS A 225 30.56 -12.15 -16.00
N ALA A 226 30.38 -10.85 -16.23
CA ALA A 226 29.70 -10.28 -17.38
C ALA A 226 30.57 -10.33 -18.64
N LYS A 227 30.67 -11.51 -19.30
CA LYS A 227 31.40 -11.74 -20.55
C LYS A 227 30.43 -12.15 -21.66
N GLY A 228 30.19 -11.24 -22.62
CA GLY A 228 29.24 -11.44 -23.73
C GLY A 228 27.81 -10.94 -23.42
N PRO A 229 26.96 -10.74 -24.47
CA PRO A 229 25.65 -10.08 -24.32
C PRO A 229 24.72 -10.76 -23.32
N ILE A 230 24.50 -12.07 -23.45
CA ILE A 230 23.62 -12.82 -22.54
C ILE A 230 24.08 -12.71 -21.08
N ARG A 231 25.41 -12.89 -20.84
CA ARG A 231 25.94 -12.80 -19.47
C ARG A 231 25.95 -11.38 -18.94
N GLY A 232 26.06 -10.37 -19.81
CA GLY A 232 25.93 -8.96 -19.44
C GLY A 232 24.51 -8.62 -18.99
N GLN A 233 23.50 -9.03 -19.76
CA GLN A 233 22.10 -8.89 -19.38
C GLN A 233 21.76 -9.66 -18.10
N LEU A 234 22.26 -10.92 -18.00
CA LEU A 234 22.06 -11.73 -16.80
C LEU A 234 22.71 -11.10 -15.55
N ALA A 235 23.88 -10.46 -15.70
CA ALA A 235 24.51 -9.74 -14.61
C ALA A 235 23.66 -8.54 -14.14
N ALA A 236 23.07 -7.76 -15.07
CA ALA A 236 22.15 -6.69 -14.73
C ALA A 236 20.90 -7.22 -14.02
N TYR A 237 20.31 -8.29 -14.53
CA TYR A 237 19.15 -8.95 -13.94
C TYR A 237 19.43 -9.47 -12.52
N VAL A 238 20.53 -10.21 -12.33
CA VAL A 238 20.92 -10.73 -11.01
C VAL A 238 21.21 -9.58 -10.03
N MET A 239 21.83 -8.50 -10.49
CA MET A 239 22.03 -7.31 -9.66
C MET A 239 20.71 -6.72 -9.19
N GLY A 240 19.74 -6.58 -10.09
CA GLY A 240 18.40 -6.12 -9.75
C GLY A 240 17.73 -7.02 -8.71
N LEU A 241 17.84 -8.35 -8.86
CA LEU A 241 17.32 -9.29 -7.86
C LEU A 241 18.03 -9.20 -6.50
N VAL A 242 19.32 -8.89 -6.47
CA VAL A 242 20.10 -8.79 -5.24
C VAL A 242 19.86 -7.47 -4.51
N ILE A 243 19.53 -6.41 -5.24
CA ILE A 243 19.17 -5.10 -4.66
C ILE A 243 17.63 -5.02 -4.51
N PHE A 244 17.03 -6.01 -3.88
CA PHE A 244 15.58 -6.17 -3.72
C PHE A 244 14.96 -5.26 -2.66
N PHE A 245 15.77 -4.70 -1.78
CA PHE A 245 15.31 -4.01 -0.58
C PHE A 245 14.75 -2.61 -0.82
N ASP A 246 15.03 -2.01 -1.99
CA ASP A 246 14.54 -0.67 -2.36
C ASP A 246 14.61 -0.48 -3.88
N ASP A 247 13.52 -0.09 -4.51
CA ASP A 247 13.39 0.06 -5.96
C ASP A 247 14.17 1.25 -6.52
N TYR A 248 14.19 2.39 -5.80
CA TYR A 248 14.97 3.56 -6.23
C TYR A 248 16.47 3.27 -6.16
N SER A 249 16.93 2.64 -5.08
CA SER A 249 18.34 2.22 -4.95
C SER A 249 18.72 1.19 -6.01
N ASN A 250 17.83 0.26 -6.32
CA ASN A 250 17.99 -0.70 -7.41
C ASN A 250 18.29 0.05 -8.72
N THR A 251 17.38 0.91 -9.12
CA THR A 251 17.44 1.65 -10.38
C THR A 251 18.72 2.51 -10.47
N LEU A 252 18.98 3.33 -9.45
CA LEU A 252 20.09 4.29 -9.42
C LEU A 252 21.48 3.63 -9.36
N ILE A 253 21.56 2.35 -8.97
CA ILE A 253 22.81 1.63 -8.86
C ILE A 253 23.03 0.72 -10.07
N VAL A 254 22.02 -0.08 -10.45
CA VAL A 254 22.14 -1.05 -11.54
C VAL A 254 22.34 -0.36 -12.89
N GLY A 255 21.51 0.66 -13.20
CA GLY A 255 21.53 1.36 -14.48
C GLY A 255 22.90 1.96 -14.81
N PRO A 256 23.40 2.93 -14.02
CA PRO A 256 24.69 3.58 -14.33
C PRO A 256 25.88 2.63 -14.31
N THR A 257 25.86 1.61 -13.45
CA THR A 257 26.94 0.65 -13.34
C THR A 257 27.00 -0.29 -14.55
N MET A 258 25.84 -0.79 -14.99
CA MET A 258 25.79 -1.73 -16.11
C MET A 258 25.90 -1.03 -17.46
N ARG A 259 25.51 0.23 -17.58
CA ARG A 259 25.56 1.01 -18.83
C ARG A 259 26.90 0.90 -19.59
N PRO A 260 28.08 1.18 -19.02
CA PRO A 260 29.34 1.06 -19.77
C PRO A 260 29.69 -0.39 -20.14
N ILE A 261 29.15 -1.37 -19.44
CA ILE A 261 29.33 -2.79 -19.72
C ILE A 261 28.42 -3.20 -20.88
N THR A 262 27.14 -2.86 -20.81
CA THR A 262 26.14 -3.17 -21.85
C THR A 262 26.44 -2.48 -23.16
N ASP A 263 26.89 -1.22 -23.15
CA ASP A 263 27.35 -0.51 -24.35
C ASP A 263 28.49 -1.25 -25.05
N ARG A 264 29.49 -1.75 -24.30
CA ARG A 264 30.60 -2.54 -24.83
C ARG A 264 30.20 -3.91 -25.35
N LEU A 265 29.14 -4.49 -24.76
CA LEU A 265 28.65 -5.82 -25.15
C LEU A 265 27.63 -5.77 -26.29
N GLY A 266 27.32 -4.59 -26.82
CA GLY A 266 26.37 -4.42 -27.92
C GLY A 266 24.91 -4.68 -27.51
N ILE A 267 24.52 -4.24 -26.30
CA ILE A 267 23.15 -4.27 -25.76
C ILE A 267 22.58 -2.87 -25.83
N SER A 268 21.33 -2.71 -26.27
CA SER A 268 20.69 -1.40 -26.34
C SER A 268 20.42 -0.82 -24.94
N ARG A 269 20.40 0.50 -24.84
CA ARG A 269 20.08 1.15 -23.58
C ARG A 269 18.61 0.98 -23.21
N GLU A 270 17.73 0.82 -24.19
CA GLU A 270 16.32 0.47 -23.99
C GLU A 270 16.19 -0.91 -23.32
N LYS A 271 17.01 -1.89 -23.73
CA LYS A 271 17.04 -3.21 -23.12
C LYS A 271 17.57 -3.15 -21.68
N LEU A 272 18.62 -2.38 -21.45
CA LEU A 272 19.12 -2.16 -20.09
C LEU A 272 18.06 -1.51 -19.21
N SER A 273 17.38 -0.45 -19.69
CA SER A 273 16.29 0.21 -18.97
C SER A 273 15.17 -0.75 -18.61
N TYR A 274 14.77 -1.61 -19.57
CA TYR A 274 13.75 -2.64 -19.34
C TYR A 274 14.15 -3.64 -18.25
N ILE A 275 15.42 -4.12 -18.25
CA ILE A 275 15.90 -5.04 -17.20
C ILE A 275 15.90 -4.34 -15.84
N VAL A 276 16.36 -3.09 -15.77
CA VAL A 276 16.43 -2.30 -14.54
C VAL A 276 15.03 -2.04 -13.99
N ASP A 277 14.11 -1.56 -14.81
CA ASP A 277 12.74 -1.23 -14.44
C ASP A 277 11.97 -2.48 -13.98
N SER A 278 12.07 -3.58 -14.75
CA SER A 278 11.44 -4.86 -14.42
C SER A 278 11.99 -5.52 -13.14
N THR A 279 13.19 -5.14 -12.69
CA THR A 279 13.79 -5.66 -11.45
C THR A 279 13.74 -4.66 -10.29
N ALA A 280 13.13 -3.50 -10.47
CA ALA A 280 12.92 -2.51 -9.42
C ALA A 280 11.60 -2.77 -8.66
N ALA A 281 10.51 -2.10 -9.03
CA ALA A 281 9.21 -2.26 -8.39
C ALA A 281 8.68 -3.71 -8.35
N PRO A 282 8.77 -4.53 -9.42
CA PRO A 282 8.33 -5.92 -9.36
C PRO A 282 9.07 -6.77 -8.30
N VAL A 283 10.37 -6.53 -8.08
CA VAL A 283 11.14 -7.25 -7.05
C VAL A 283 10.79 -6.73 -5.67
N ALA A 284 10.74 -5.39 -5.48
CA ALA A 284 10.46 -4.78 -4.18
C ALA A 284 9.08 -5.19 -3.65
N SER A 285 8.08 -5.33 -4.54
CA SER A 285 6.71 -5.70 -4.17
C SER A 285 6.53 -7.15 -3.72
N ILE A 286 7.42 -8.08 -4.10
CA ILE A 286 7.35 -9.49 -3.70
C ILE A 286 8.41 -9.86 -2.64
N ALA A 287 9.30 -8.95 -2.32
CA ALA A 287 10.36 -9.19 -1.35
C ALA A 287 9.77 -9.26 0.07
N LEU A 288 10.21 -10.24 0.84
CA LEU A 288 9.78 -10.43 2.24
C LEU A 288 10.21 -9.29 3.16
N ILE A 289 11.18 -8.48 2.73
CA ILE A 289 11.69 -7.32 3.46
C ILE A 289 12.15 -6.30 2.42
N SER A 290 11.42 -5.21 2.29
CA SER A 290 11.76 -4.10 1.38
C SER A 290 11.25 -2.78 1.95
N SER A 291 11.57 -1.67 1.32
CA SER A 291 10.97 -0.37 1.64
C SER A 291 9.44 -0.35 1.42
N TRP A 292 8.92 -1.31 0.65
CA TRP A 292 7.50 -1.42 0.34
C TRP A 292 6.68 -2.18 1.40
N ILE A 293 7.30 -3.14 2.11
CA ILE A 293 6.56 -4.04 3.01
C ILE A 293 5.83 -3.31 4.14
N GLY A 294 6.43 -2.25 4.70
CA GLY A 294 5.77 -1.46 5.73
C GLY A 294 4.48 -0.81 5.23
N PHE A 295 4.53 -0.31 4.00
CA PHE A 295 3.37 0.27 3.33
C PHE A 295 2.29 -0.78 3.04
N GLU A 296 2.66 -1.89 2.41
CA GLU A 296 1.72 -2.96 2.05
C GLU A 296 1.08 -3.61 3.27
N VAL A 297 1.89 -3.97 4.28
CA VAL A 297 1.41 -4.57 5.54
C VAL A 297 0.56 -3.59 6.34
N GLY A 298 0.90 -2.29 6.30
CA GLY A 298 0.11 -1.25 6.95
C GLY A 298 -1.30 -1.13 6.38
N LEU A 299 -1.43 -1.07 5.05
CA LEU A 299 -2.73 -1.00 4.38
C LEU A 299 -3.57 -2.27 4.59
N ILE A 300 -2.92 -3.44 4.60
CA ILE A 300 -3.59 -4.72 4.88
C ILE A 300 -4.05 -4.74 6.33
N GLY A 301 -3.16 -4.39 7.28
CA GLY A 301 -3.43 -4.41 8.71
C GLY A 301 -4.62 -3.56 9.10
N ASP A 302 -4.63 -2.30 8.67
CA ASP A 302 -5.72 -1.37 8.91
C ASP A 302 -7.08 -1.92 8.41
N SER A 303 -7.08 -2.48 7.20
CA SER A 303 -8.30 -3.00 6.61
C SER A 303 -8.83 -4.26 7.30
N ILE A 304 -7.96 -5.19 7.74
CA ILE A 304 -8.39 -6.39 8.46
C ILE A 304 -8.81 -6.08 9.90
N GLU A 305 -8.19 -5.09 10.54
CA GLU A 305 -8.57 -4.60 11.88
C GLU A 305 -9.96 -3.95 11.84
N ALA A 306 -10.21 -3.08 10.86
CA ALA A 306 -11.53 -2.46 10.64
C ALA A 306 -12.66 -3.48 10.42
N LEU A 307 -12.34 -4.66 9.88
CA LEU A 307 -13.29 -5.77 9.68
C LEU A 307 -13.36 -6.75 10.86
N GLY A 308 -12.58 -6.52 11.93
CA GLY A 308 -12.51 -7.44 13.06
C GLY A 308 -11.98 -8.84 12.72
N LEU A 309 -11.17 -8.97 11.65
CA LEU A 309 -10.63 -10.25 11.22
C LEU A 309 -9.36 -10.61 12.01
N ASP A 310 -9.31 -11.81 12.55
CA ASP A 310 -8.17 -12.31 13.34
C ASP A 310 -7.10 -12.93 12.41
N TYR A 311 -6.47 -12.09 11.58
CA TYR A 311 -5.35 -12.44 10.71
C TYR A 311 -4.12 -11.61 11.05
N SER A 312 -2.93 -12.21 10.94
CA SER A 312 -1.68 -11.45 10.94
C SER A 312 -1.47 -10.77 9.59
N ALA A 313 -1.38 -9.45 9.56
CA ALA A 313 -1.19 -8.67 8.33
C ALA A 313 0.07 -9.09 7.57
N TYR A 314 1.18 -9.39 8.29
CA TYR A 314 2.41 -9.86 7.67
C TYR A 314 2.27 -11.26 7.06
N LEU A 315 1.61 -12.19 7.73
CA LEU A 315 1.39 -13.53 7.17
C LEU A 315 0.46 -13.47 5.96
N LEU A 316 -0.60 -12.67 6.04
CA LEU A 316 -1.50 -12.46 4.90
C LEU A 316 -0.74 -11.87 3.71
N PHE A 317 0.14 -10.89 3.94
CA PHE A 317 1.06 -10.39 2.92
C PHE A 317 1.91 -11.50 2.30
N VAL A 318 2.53 -12.36 3.10
CA VAL A 318 3.37 -13.48 2.61
C VAL A 318 2.54 -14.46 1.79
N GLU A 319 1.32 -14.79 2.23
CA GLU A 319 0.43 -15.71 1.53
C GLU A 319 -0.12 -15.14 0.22
N THR A 320 -0.14 -13.80 0.05
CA THR A 320 -0.49 -13.17 -1.22
C THR A 320 0.61 -13.31 -2.28
N ILE A 321 1.86 -13.54 -1.92
CA ILE A 321 2.99 -13.55 -2.87
C ILE A 321 2.78 -14.49 -4.06
N PRO A 322 2.36 -15.77 -3.89
CA PRO A 322 2.13 -16.67 -5.02
C PRO A 322 1.01 -16.21 -5.98
N TYR A 323 0.13 -15.34 -5.53
CA TYR A 323 -0.96 -14.77 -6.32
C TYR A 323 -0.57 -13.47 -7.05
N ARG A 324 0.63 -12.93 -6.83
CA ARG A 324 1.15 -11.73 -7.52
C ARG A 324 1.69 -12.10 -8.88
N PHE A 325 0.78 -12.48 -9.79
CA PHE A 325 1.16 -13.05 -11.08
C PHE A 325 2.00 -12.09 -11.92
N TYR A 326 1.61 -10.81 -12.00
CA TYR A 326 2.34 -9.87 -12.85
C TYR A 326 3.81 -9.68 -12.43
N PRO A 327 4.14 -9.30 -11.19
CA PRO A 327 5.53 -9.14 -10.78
C PRO A 327 6.38 -10.40 -11.00
N ILE A 328 5.85 -11.57 -10.61
CA ILE A 328 6.59 -12.84 -10.75
C ILE A 328 6.79 -13.22 -12.22
N LEU A 329 5.72 -13.16 -13.01
CA LEU A 329 5.80 -13.50 -14.43
C LEU A 329 6.62 -12.47 -15.22
N ALA A 330 6.66 -11.19 -14.83
CA ALA A 330 7.53 -10.18 -15.43
C ALA A 330 9.01 -10.54 -15.22
N LEU A 331 9.39 -10.91 -14.00
CA LEU A 331 10.74 -11.37 -13.72
C LEU A 331 11.11 -12.62 -14.51
N VAL A 332 10.21 -13.60 -14.55
CA VAL A 332 10.40 -14.82 -15.33
C VAL A 332 10.52 -14.50 -16.82
N PHE A 333 9.72 -13.56 -17.32
CA PHE A 333 9.75 -13.17 -18.72
C PHE A 333 11.05 -12.46 -19.12
N VAL A 334 11.55 -11.53 -18.29
CA VAL A 334 12.90 -10.95 -18.48
C VAL A 334 13.96 -12.03 -18.57
N LEU A 335 13.91 -13.01 -17.66
CA LEU A 335 14.87 -14.13 -17.68
C LEU A 335 14.77 -14.95 -18.98
N TRP A 336 13.55 -15.26 -19.47
CA TRP A 336 13.36 -15.97 -20.74
C TRP A 336 13.86 -15.15 -21.92
N VAL A 337 13.61 -13.84 -21.97
CA VAL A 337 14.12 -12.94 -23.00
C VAL A 337 15.65 -12.98 -23.03
N ILE A 338 16.30 -12.89 -21.87
CA ILE A 338 17.76 -12.96 -21.76
C ILE A 338 18.32 -14.31 -22.21
N LEU A 339 17.77 -15.43 -21.70
CA LEU A 339 18.30 -16.77 -21.95
C LEU A 339 18.07 -17.25 -23.37
N THR A 340 16.97 -16.85 -24.01
CA THR A 340 16.66 -17.25 -25.38
C THR A 340 17.30 -16.36 -26.43
N ASP A 341 17.78 -15.17 -26.03
CA ASP A 341 18.33 -14.14 -26.93
C ASP A 341 17.29 -13.78 -28.01
N ARG A 342 16.00 -13.68 -27.63
CA ARG A 342 14.87 -13.39 -28.51
C ARG A 342 14.13 -12.16 -28.06
N ASP A 343 13.86 -11.30 -29.02
CA ASP A 343 13.09 -10.09 -28.84
C ASP A 343 11.99 -9.98 -29.90
N PHE A 344 10.99 -9.15 -29.65
CA PHE A 344 9.95 -8.83 -30.62
C PHE A 344 9.57 -7.33 -30.57
N GLY A 345 8.85 -6.90 -31.58
CA GLY A 345 8.32 -5.55 -31.67
C GLY A 345 9.40 -4.44 -31.65
N PRO A 346 9.18 -3.34 -30.94
CA PRO A 346 10.13 -2.24 -30.88
C PRO A 346 11.47 -2.60 -30.20
N MET A 347 11.48 -3.51 -29.22
CA MET A 347 12.72 -3.93 -28.56
C MET A 347 13.66 -4.67 -29.52
N LEU A 348 13.12 -5.57 -30.35
CA LEU A 348 13.92 -6.23 -31.41
C LEU A 348 14.61 -5.21 -32.33
N LYS A 349 13.88 -4.12 -32.69
CA LYS A 349 14.47 -3.07 -33.52
C LYS A 349 15.61 -2.35 -32.83
N ALA A 350 15.48 -2.11 -31.52
CA ALA A 350 16.52 -1.49 -30.71
C ALA A 350 17.79 -2.37 -30.64
N GLU A 351 17.62 -3.66 -30.36
CA GLU A 351 18.74 -4.62 -30.31
C GLU A 351 19.43 -4.81 -31.69
N LEU A 352 18.63 -4.96 -32.74
CA LEU A 352 19.21 -5.06 -34.12
C LEU A 352 19.97 -3.79 -34.52
N ARG A 353 19.52 -2.61 -34.13
CA ARG A 353 20.25 -1.35 -34.34
C ARG A 353 21.64 -1.39 -33.71
N VAL A 354 21.72 -1.79 -32.43
CA VAL A 354 23.00 -1.84 -31.72
C VAL A 354 23.94 -2.86 -32.36
N ARG A 355 23.45 -4.05 -32.69
CA ARG A 355 24.28 -5.12 -33.27
C ARG A 355 24.75 -4.83 -34.68
N ARG A 356 23.93 -4.15 -35.51
CA ARG A 356 24.25 -3.83 -36.90
C ARG A 356 25.01 -2.52 -37.09
N GLU A 357 24.63 -1.50 -36.30
CA GLU A 357 25.13 -0.14 -36.47
C GLU A 357 26.08 0.30 -35.34
N GLY A 358 26.17 -0.48 -34.26
CA GLY A 358 26.95 -0.11 -33.06
C GLY A 358 26.37 1.07 -32.27
N LYS A 359 25.10 1.45 -32.52
CA LYS A 359 24.46 2.59 -31.87
C LYS A 359 23.61 2.15 -30.67
N PRO A 360 24.03 2.42 -29.42
CA PRO A 360 23.29 2.05 -28.22
C PRO A 360 21.90 2.73 -28.10
N ILE A 361 21.73 3.92 -28.70
CA ILE A 361 20.47 4.69 -28.79
C ILE A 361 20.17 5.03 -30.26
N ARG A 362 18.92 5.34 -30.59
CA ARG A 362 18.54 5.75 -31.94
C ARG A 362 19.04 7.17 -32.29
N ASP A 363 19.15 7.45 -33.59
CA ASP A 363 19.45 8.81 -34.03
C ASP A 363 18.32 9.77 -33.64
N GLY A 364 18.68 10.92 -33.06
CA GLY A 364 17.74 11.92 -32.56
C GLY A 364 17.08 11.60 -31.22
N ALA A 365 17.47 10.51 -30.56
CA ALA A 365 17.08 10.23 -29.17
C ALA A 365 17.55 11.35 -28.23
N ARG A 366 16.77 11.63 -27.21
CA ARG A 366 17.08 12.62 -26.17
C ARG A 366 17.17 11.91 -24.82
N PRO A 367 18.30 11.30 -24.46
CA PRO A 367 18.47 10.75 -23.13
C PRO A 367 18.26 11.83 -22.10
N ALA A 368 17.57 11.51 -21.02
CA ALA A 368 17.50 12.42 -19.88
C ALA A 368 18.92 12.67 -19.34
N SER A 369 19.23 13.90 -18.98
CA SER A 369 20.53 14.29 -18.43
C SER A 369 20.82 13.52 -17.15
N ASP A 370 22.10 13.27 -16.89
CA ASP A 370 22.57 12.55 -15.71
C ASP A 370 21.92 13.13 -14.43
N PHE A 371 21.26 12.24 -13.69
CA PHE A 371 20.75 12.56 -12.36
C PHE A 371 21.96 12.73 -11.43
N ASP A 372 22.03 13.81 -10.67
CA ASP A 372 23.02 14.00 -9.60
C ASP A 372 22.76 12.98 -8.48
N ALA A 373 23.20 11.75 -8.70
CA ALA A 373 23.17 10.66 -7.74
C ALA A 373 24.21 10.83 -6.60
N ASP A 374 24.74 12.04 -6.40
CA ASP A 374 25.82 12.33 -5.44
C ASP A 374 25.53 11.88 -4.01
N ILE A 375 24.26 11.78 -3.63
CA ILE A 375 23.85 11.40 -2.27
C ILE A 375 24.04 9.89 -2.03
N LEU A 376 23.87 9.07 -3.06
CA LEU A 376 23.97 7.59 -2.97
C LEU A 376 25.33 7.06 -3.42
N ASN A 377 26.16 7.90 -4.05
CA ASN A 377 27.50 7.50 -4.48
C ASN A 377 28.40 7.20 -3.28
N PRO A 378 29.17 6.09 -3.30
CA PRO A 378 30.11 5.80 -2.24
C PRO A 378 31.22 6.85 -2.16
N VAL A 379 31.80 7.00 -0.98
CA VAL A 379 32.94 7.92 -0.79
C VAL A 379 34.15 7.40 -1.55
N GLU A 380 34.76 8.25 -2.39
CA GLU A 380 35.95 7.93 -3.15
C GLU A 380 37.12 7.48 -2.25
N GLY A 381 37.90 6.52 -2.73
CA GLY A 381 39.10 6.01 -2.02
C GLY A 381 38.79 5.03 -0.89
N LYS A 382 37.54 4.67 -0.63
CA LYS A 382 37.17 3.67 0.38
C LYS A 382 36.92 2.30 -0.26
N PRO A 383 37.21 1.17 0.46
CA PRO A 383 36.99 -0.16 -0.08
C PRO A 383 35.49 -0.49 -0.17
N HIS A 384 35.04 -0.91 -1.34
CA HIS A 384 33.67 -1.36 -1.56
C HIS A 384 33.55 -2.85 -1.19
N ARG A 385 32.95 -3.14 -0.04
CA ARG A 385 32.79 -4.50 0.49
C ARG A 385 31.34 -4.93 0.49
N TRP A 386 30.98 -5.94 -0.28
CA TRP A 386 29.62 -6.49 -0.38
C TRP A 386 29.03 -6.88 0.99
N ILE A 387 29.87 -7.30 1.94
CA ILE A 387 29.44 -7.69 3.29
C ILE A 387 28.76 -6.52 4.06
N ASN A 388 29.10 -5.27 3.72
CA ASN A 388 28.51 -4.07 4.34
C ASN A 388 27.07 -3.82 3.90
N ALA A 389 26.60 -4.46 2.82
CA ALA A 389 25.19 -4.48 2.44
C ALA A 389 24.50 -5.75 2.95
N VAL A 390 25.13 -6.91 2.76
CA VAL A 390 24.51 -8.20 3.09
C VAL A 390 24.27 -8.38 4.60
N MET A 391 25.20 -7.95 5.45
CA MET A 391 25.05 -8.15 6.91
C MET A 391 23.90 -7.35 7.53
N PRO A 392 23.70 -6.05 7.23
CA PRO A 392 22.53 -5.32 7.71
C PRO A 392 21.22 -5.96 7.22
N ILE A 393 21.12 -6.33 5.95
CA ILE A 393 19.92 -6.96 5.37
C ILE A 393 19.64 -8.32 6.04
N ALA A 394 20.67 -9.16 6.19
CA ALA A 394 20.56 -10.42 6.91
C ALA A 394 20.17 -10.20 8.37
N GLY A 395 20.66 -9.12 9.00
CA GLY A 395 20.28 -8.70 10.34
C GLY A 395 18.79 -8.38 10.44
N VAL A 396 18.24 -7.62 9.48
CA VAL A 396 16.79 -7.35 9.40
C VAL A 396 16.02 -8.67 9.25
N THR A 397 16.40 -9.51 8.28
CA THR A 397 15.72 -10.79 8.02
C THR A 397 15.68 -11.69 9.27
N LEU A 398 16.83 -11.83 9.93
CA LEU A 398 16.93 -12.64 11.15
C LEU A 398 16.09 -12.02 12.28
N ALA A 399 16.11 -10.69 12.42
CA ALA A 399 15.34 -10.00 13.45
C ALA A 399 13.81 -10.11 13.20
N VAL A 400 13.35 -10.11 11.93
CA VAL A 400 11.94 -10.41 11.61
C VAL A 400 11.57 -11.81 12.06
N LEU A 401 12.32 -12.83 11.66
CA LEU A 401 12.02 -14.22 12.01
C LEU A 401 12.02 -14.45 13.53
N LEU A 402 13.01 -13.91 14.21
CA LEU A 402 13.12 -14.02 15.69
C LEU A 402 12.04 -13.20 16.39
N GLY A 403 11.71 -12.02 15.88
CA GLY A 403 10.69 -11.14 16.43
C GLY A 403 9.29 -11.74 16.30
N LEU A 404 8.91 -12.25 15.13
CA LEU A 404 7.63 -12.95 14.93
C LEU A 404 7.52 -14.17 15.86
N TRP A 405 8.58 -14.98 15.96
CA TRP A 405 8.60 -16.12 16.88
C TRP A 405 8.44 -15.66 18.34
N TRP A 406 9.15 -14.61 18.74
CA TRP A 406 9.12 -14.13 20.12
C TRP A 406 7.78 -13.51 20.49
N THR A 407 7.26 -12.57 19.69
CA THR A 407 6.00 -11.86 19.97
C THR A 407 4.81 -12.82 19.94
N GLY A 408 4.74 -13.71 18.94
CA GLY A 408 3.67 -14.69 18.87
C GLY A 408 3.70 -15.72 20.01
N ARG A 409 4.90 -16.17 20.40
CA ARG A 409 5.03 -17.06 21.57
C ARG A 409 4.57 -16.36 22.86
N GLN A 410 4.90 -15.08 23.05
CA GLN A 410 4.46 -14.32 24.21
C GLN A 410 2.92 -14.11 24.20
N ALA A 411 2.34 -13.83 23.06
CA ALA A 411 0.89 -13.69 22.91
C ALA A 411 0.15 -14.97 23.34
N LEU A 412 0.59 -16.14 22.85
CA LEU A 412 -0.01 -17.43 23.22
C LEU A 412 0.17 -17.77 24.71
N ILE A 413 1.35 -17.51 25.26
CA ILE A 413 1.59 -17.72 26.70
C ILE A 413 0.69 -16.82 27.55
N SER A 414 0.53 -15.55 27.16
CA SER A 414 -0.34 -14.59 27.88
C SER A 414 -1.82 -14.98 27.78
N ALA A 415 -2.25 -15.58 26.67
CA ALA A 415 -3.59 -16.12 26.47
C ALA A 415 -3.82 -17.47 27.21
N GLY A 416 -2.76 -18.06 27.80
CA GLY A 416 -2.84 -19.37 28.45
C GLY A 416 -3.00 -20.54 27.49
N ASP A 417 -2.64 -20.36 26.20
CA ASP A 417 -2.77 -21.38 25.19
C ASP A 417 -1.61 -22.39 25.28
N PRO A 418 -1.89 -23.70 25.43
CA PRO A 418 -0.86 -24.72 25.54
C PRO A 418 -0.18 -25.05 24.19
N ASP A 419 -0.79 -24.70 23.05
CA ASP A 419 -0.28 -25.01 21.73
C ASP A 419 0.70 -23.94 21.25
N LEU A 420 1.99 -24.25 21.35
CA LEU A 420 3.11 -23.43 20.89
C LEU A 420 3.67 -23.93 19.54
N GLY A 421 2.84 -24.53 18.69
CA GLY A 421 3.21 -24.93 17.35
C GLY A 421 3.68 -23.74 16.50
N LEU A 422 4.70 -23.93 15.65
CA LEU A 422 5.30 -22.82 14.89
C LEU A 422 4.26 -22.03 14.08
N GLN A 423 3.33 -22.72 13.41
CA GLN A 423 2.29 -22.06 12.61
C GLN A 423 1.44 -21.12 13.48
N LYS A 424 1.00 -21.58 14.65
CA LYS A 424 0.18 -20.79 15.56
C LYS A 424 0.96 -19.64 16.19
N VAL A 425 2.23 -19.87 16.55
CA VAL A 425 3.13 -18.82 17.05
C VAL A 425 3.26 -17.69 16.02
N PHE A 426 3.51 -18.02 14.74
CA PHE A 426 3.63 -16.99 13.70
C PHE A 426 2.30 -16.29 13.40
N ALA A 427 1.17 -17.01 13.48
CA ALA A 427 -0.16 -16.42 13.29
C ALA A 427 -0.52 -15.41 14.40
N SER A 428 -0.09 -15.65 15.64
CA SER A 428 -0.36 -14.79 16.80
C SER A 428 0.72 -13.71 17.02
N ALA A 429 1.63 -13.49 16.06
CA ALA A 429 2.73 -12.55 16.20
C ALA A 429 2.32 -11.10 15.98
N ASP A 430 2.87 -10.18 16.77
CA ASP A 430 2.77 -8.74 16.52
C ASP A 430 3.74 -8.34 15.40
N SER A 431 3.19 -8.14 14.21
CA SER A 431 3.95 -7.79 13.01
C SER A 431 4.54 -6.38 13.10
N ASN A 432 3.80 -5.41 13.65
CA ASN A 432 4.20 -4.00 13.68
C ASN A 432 5.43 -3.79 14.59
N VAL A 433 5.36 -4.34 15.80
CA VAL A 433 6.50 -4.32 16.75
C VAL A 433 7.71 -5.07 16.17
N THR A 434 7.47 -6.22 15.53
CA THR A 434 8.54 -7.01 14.93
C THR A 434 9.27 -6.29 13.81
N LEU A 435 8.54 -5.66 12.89
CA LEU A 435 9.13 -4.90 11.79
C LEU A 435 9.93 -3.70 12.30
N LEU A 436 9.42 -2.99 13.32
CA LEU A 436 10.12 -1.87 13.96
C LEU A 436 11.47 -2.32 14.57
N TRP A 437 11.49 -3.42 15.33
CA TRP A 437 12.72 -3.95 15.92
C TRP A 437 13.72 -4.41 14.85
N ALA A 438 13.23 -5.02 13.78
CA ALA A 438 14.06 -5.50 12.68
C ALA A 438 14.75 -4.35 11.94
N ALA A 439 14.03 -3.28 11.61
CA ALA A 439 14.61 -2.10 10.97
C ALA A 439 15.66 -1.43 11.86
N PHE A 440 15.38 -1.31 13.17
CA PHE A 440 16.33 -0.79 14.14
C PHE A 440 17.60 -1.65 14.22
N ALA A 441 17.46 -2.99 14.27
CA ALA A 441 18.59 -3.92 14.27
C ALA A 441 19.43 -3.78 12.99
N GLY A 442 18.80 -3.69 11.82
CA GLY A 442 19.49 -3.45 10.55
C GLY A 442 20.28 -2.14 10.52
N CYS A 443 19.65 -1.05 10.99
CA CYS A 443 20.32 0.24 11.16
C CYS A 443 21.53 0.15 12.10
N ALA A 444 21.37 -0.51 13.24
CA ALA A 444 22.46 -0.68 14.22
C ALA A 444 23.64 -1.47 13.64
N VAL A 445 23.37 -2.55 12.88
CA VAL A 445 24.39 -3.33 12.19
C VAL A 445 25.08 -2.47 11.11
N ALA A 446 24.32 -1.75 10.27
CA ALA A 446 24.86 -0.87 9.24
C ALA A 446 25.77 0.21 9.84
N LEU A 447 25.33 0.86 10.93
CA LEU A 447 26.08 1.88 11.68
C LEU A 447 27.35 1.28 12.27
N ALA A 448 27.26 0.18 13.01
CA ALA A 448 28.39 -0.49 13.65
C ALA A 448 29.46 -0.93 12.63
N MET A 449 29.04 -1.51 11.51
CA MET A 449 29.97 -1.92 10.45
C MET A 449 30.62 -0.74 9.76
N THR A 450 29.89 0.35 9.51
CA THR A 450 30.41 1.55 8.85
C THR A 450 31.45 2.26 9.71
N LEU A 451 31.13 2.48 10.99
CA LEU A 451 32.03 3.15 11.94
C LEU A 451 33.17 2.25 12.38
N GLY A 452 32.92 0.97 12.67
CA GLY A 452 33.94 0.00 13.08
C GLY A 452 35.01 -0.23 12.00
N GLN A 453 34.63 -0.19 10.71
CA GLN A 453 35.57 -0.27 9.60
C GLN A 453 36.16 1.11 9.22
N ARG A 454 35.77 2.19 9.90
CA ARG A 454 36.20 3.58 9.63
C ARG A 454 35.98 4.01 8.16
N LEU A 455 34.86 3.56 7.58
CA LEU A 455 34.51 3.90 6.20
C LEU A 455 34.04 5.34 6.09
N LEU A 456 33.18 5.76 7.01
CA LEU A 456 32.63 7.11 7.12
C LEU A 456 32.90 7.69 8.51
N SER A 457 32.91 9.02 8.63
CA SER A 457 32.80 9.66 9.93
C SER A 457 31.40 9.51 10.51
N VAL A 458 31.20 9.78 11.79
CA VAL A 458 29.87 9.81 12.42
C VAL A 458 28.96 10.81 11.72
N GLY A 459 29.49 12.01 11.41
CA GLY A 459 28.74 13.06 10.70
C GLY A 459 28.29 12.61 9.30
N ASP A 460 29.19 12.03 8.50
CA ASP A 460 28.86 11.52 7.16
C ASP A 460 27.87 10.36 7.21
N THR A 461 27.99 9.49 8.23
CA THR A 461 27.07 8.37 8.42
C THR A 461 25.66 8.87 8.75
N MET A 462 25.55 9.88 9.62
CA MET A 462 24.25 10.49 9.95
C MET A 462 23.67 11.29 8.78
N ALA A 463 24.50 11.93 7.98
CA ALA A 463 24.06 12.59 6.74
C ALA A 463 23.51 11.59 5.74
N ALA A 464 24.18 10.44 5.55
CA ALA A 464 23.70 9.35 4.70
C ALA A 464 22.39 8.74 5.22
N TRP A 465 22.29 8.51 6.52
CA TRP A 465 21.07 8.05 7.17
C TRP A 465 19.91 9.03 6.95
N THR A 466 20.13 10.32 7.18
CA THR A 466 19.12 11.38 6.98
C THR A 466 18.68 11.47 5.52
N ALA A 467 19.59 11.27 4.55
CA ALA A 467 19.25 11.25 3.14
C ALA A 467 18.32 10.08 2.80
N GLY A 468 18.60 8.89 3.33
CA GLY A 468 17.71 7.72 3.18
C GLY A 468 16.34 7.92 3.84
N VAL A 469 16.29 8.51 5.04
CA VAL A 469 15.02 8.89 5.71
C VAL A 469 14.20 9.85 4.84
N LYS A 470 14.84 10.87 4.25
CA LYS A 470 14.15 11.83 3.38
C LYS A 470 13.52 11.18 2.15
N ALA A 471 14.13 10.12 1.60
CA ALA A 471 13.58 9.39 0.47
C ALA A 471 12.24 8.72 0.81
N MET A 472 12.01 8.33 2.08
CA MET A 472 10.78 7.68 2.54
C MET A 472 9.66 8.65 2.95
N LEU A 473 9.94 9.96 3.08
CA LEU A 473 8.95 10.93 3.59
C LEU A 473 7.69 11.00 2.74
N TYR A 474 7.83 10.96 1.42
CA TYR A 474 6.69 11.01 0.51
C TYR A 474 5.76 9.79 0.68
N ALA A 475 6.35 8.61 0.80
CA ALA A 475 5.62 7.38 1.09
C ALA A 475 4.87 7.46 2.43
N CYS A 476 5.51 7.99 3.48
CA CYS A 476 4.86 8.19 4.79
C CYS A 476 3.66 9.15 4.72
N VAL A 477 3.76 10.23 3.93
CA VAL A 477 2.65 11.17 3.71
C VAL A 477 1.48 10.48 3.00
N ILE A 478 1.76 9.73 1.92
CA ILE A 478 0.72 8.98 1.19
C ILE A 478 0.05 7.96 2.12
N LEU A 479 0.83 7.23 2.91
CA LEU A 479 0.33 6.20 3.82
C LEU A 479 -0.60 6.80 4.89
N THR A 480 -0.21 7.91 5.51
CA THR A 480 -1.05 8.62 6.48
C THR A 480 -2.39 9.05 5.87
N LEU A 481 -2.36 9.60 4.65
CA LEU A 481 -3.59 10.01 3.96
C LEU A 481 -4.43 8.81 3.47
N ALA A 482 -3.77 7.68 3.17
CA ALA A 482 -4.46 6.44 2.82
C ALA A 482 -5.29 5.90 3.98
N TRP A 483 -4.69 5.82 5.16
CA TRP A 483 -5.41 5.43 6.39
C TRP A 483 -6.56 6.40 6.70
N SER A 484 -6.32 7.71 6.58
CA SER A 484 -7.37 8.72 6.75
C SER A 484 -8.53 8.55 5.75
N LEU A 485 -8.25 8.20 4.50
CA LEU A 485 -9.27 7.90 3.50
C LEU A 485 -9.99 6.58 3.82
N GLY A 486 -9.26 5.57 4.31
CA GLY A 486 -9.81 4.31 4.79
C GLY A 486 -10.87 4.54 5.87
N GLU A 487 -10.54 5.31 6.91
CA GLU A 487 -11.47 5.69 7.97
C GLU A 487 -12.70 6.43 7.44
N VAL A 488 -12.50 7.39 6.52
CA VAL A 488 -13.62 8.08 5.86
C VAL A 488 -14.51 7.11 5.11
N THR A 489 -13.96 6.16 4.35
CA THR A 489 -14.76 5.18 3.57
C THR A 489 -15.54 4.23 4.49
N THR A 490 -15.03 3.95 5.68
CA THR A 490 -15.72 3.21 6.73
C THR A 490 -16.86 4.05 7.31
N ASP A 491 -16.61 5.30 7.69
CA ASP A 491 -17.62 6.24 8.24
C ASP A 491 -18.81 6.46 7.28
N VAL A 492 -18.59 6.42 5.97
CA VAL A 492 -19.64 6.59 4.94
C VAL A 492 -20.10 5.25 4.33
N HIS A 493 -19.77 4.12 4.95
CA HIS A 493 -20.22 2.77 4.56
C HIS A 493 -20.00 2.43 3.07
N THR A 494 -18.86 2.84 2.48
CA THR A 494 -18.56 2.65 1.06
C THR A 494 -18.61 1.18 0.66
N ALA A 495 -17.98 0.30 1.45
CA ALA A 495 -17.91 -1.13 1.17
C ALA A 495 -19.32 -1.76 1.13
N GLY A 496 -20.16 -1.48 2.13
CA GLY A 496 -21.53 -1.99 2.19
C GLY A 496 -22.38 -1.58 0.98
N TYR A 497 -22.24 -0.32 0.52
CA TYR A 497 -22.94 0.13 -0.69
C TYR A 497 -22.48 -0.62 -1.95
N VAL A 498 -21.16 -0.76 -2.14
CA VAL A 498 -20.61 -1.45 -3.32
C VAL A 498 -20.95 -2.93 -3.31
N VAL A 499 -20.92 -3.57 -2.13
CA VAL A 499 -21.37 -4.97 -1.97
C VAL A 499 -22.82 -5.09 -2.40
N GLY A 500 -23.73 -4.26 -1.86
CA GLY A 500 -25.15 -4.29 -2.24
C GLY A 500 -25.40 -4.04 -3.74
N LEU A 501 -24.58 -3.20 -4.38
CA LEU A 501 -24.66 -2.95 -5.83
C LEU A 501 -24.20 -4.16 -6.66
N LEU A 502 -23.17 -4.88 -6.20
CA LEU A 502 -22.55 -5.99 -6.93
C LEU A 502 -23.21 -7.34 -6.63
N THR A 503 -23.84 -7.50 -5.47
CA THR A 503 -24.53 -8.74 -5.08
C THR A 503 -25.59 -9.11 -6.10
N GLY A 504 -25.52 -10.36 -6.58
CA GLY A 504 -26.40 -10.89 -7.65
C GLY A 504 -26.08 -10.43 -9.07
N ASN A 505 -25.18 -9.44 -9.25
CA ASN A 505 -24.79 -8.92 -10.57
C ASN A 505 -23.39 -9.35 -11.00
N LEU A 506 -22.50 -9.66 -10.06
CA LEU A 506 -21.12 -10.05 -10.32
C LEU A 506 -20.81 -11.41 -9.66
N ASP A 507 -20.20 -12.34 -10.40
CA ASP A 507 -19.57 -13.50 -9.77
C ASP A 507 -18.35 -13.02 -8.96
N PRO A 508 -18.32 -13.26 -7.62
CA PRO A 508 -17.22 -12.83 -6.77
C PRO A 508 -15.84 -13.32 -7.22
N ARG A 509 -15.79 -14.43 -7.94
CA ARG A 509 -14.56 -14.99 -8.50
C ARG A 509 -13.93 -14.13 -9.60
N LEU A 510 -14.67 -13.19 -10.17
CA LEU A 510 -14.15 -12.23 -11.14
C LEU A 510 -13.59 -10.97 -10.46
N LEU A 511 -13.80 -10.80 -9.15
CA LEU A 511 -13.32 -9.63 -8.41
C LEU A 511 -11.80 -9.42 -8.57
N PRO A 512 -10.90 -10.41 -8.40
CA PRO A 512 -9.48 -10.21 -8.52
C PRO A 512 -9.06 -9.64 -9.89
N VAL A 513 -9.54 -10.21 -10.99
CA VAL A 513 -9.17 -9.74 -12.33
C VAL A 513 -9.71 -8.33 -12.63
N LEU A 514 -10.90 -7.98 -12.15
CA LEU A 514 -11.46 -6.62 -12.28
C LEU A 514 -10.64 -5.61 -11.47
N VAL A 515 -10.28 -5.98 -10.26
CA VAL A 515 -9.40 -5.16 -9.39
C VAL A 515 -8.05 -4.93 -10.06
N PHE A 516 -7.43 -5.99 -10.63
CA PHE A 516 -6.19 -5.84 -11.38
C PHE A 516 -6.31 -4.80 -12.50
N LEU A 517 -7.36 -4.89 -13.34
CA LEU A 517 -7.59 -3.96 -14.45
C LEU A 517 -7.80 -2.52 -13.98
N ILE A 518 -8.58 -2.31 -12.91
CA ILE A 518 -8.85 -0.99 -12.36
C ILE A 518 -7.55 -0.38 -11.79
N CYS A 519 -6.81 -1.14 -10.97
CA CYS A 519 -5.54 -0.69 -10.40
C CYS A 519 -4.50 -0.42 -11.49
N ALA A 520 -4.41 -1.28 -12.50
CA ALA A 520 -3.54 -1.10 -13.65
C ALA A 520 -3.83 0.21 -14.39
N PHE A 521 -5.11 0.51 -14.63
CA PHE A 521 -5.52 1.76 -15.28
C PHE A 521 -5.21 2.99 -14.42
N ILE A 522 -5.56 2.96 -13.14
CA ILE A 522 -5.31 4.09 -12.21
C ILE A 522 -3.81 4.35 -12.12
N SER A 523 -3.02 3.33 -11.86
CA SER A 523 -1.57 3.46 -11.71
C SER A 523 -0.88 3.91 -13.00
N PHE A 524 -1.30 3.38 -14.16
CA PHE A 524 -0.81 3.85 -15.47
C PHE A 524 -1.06 5.33 -15.69
N ALA A 525 -2.25 5.81 -15.36
CA ALA A 525 -2.67 7.18 -15.62
C ALA A 525 -2.16 8.18 -14.58
N THR A 526 -1.91 7.74 -13.35
CA THR A 526 -1.34 8.58 -12.27
C THR A 526 0.19 8.52 -12.22
N GLY A 527 0.80 7.42 -12.71
CA GLY A 527 2.23 7.18 -12.65
C GLY A 527 2.73 6.79 -11.27
N THR A 528 1.86 6.20 -10.42
CA THR A 528 2.26 5.79 -9.08
C THR A 528 1.52 4.54 -8.60
N SER A 529 2.30 3.52 -8.23
CA SER A 529 1.79 2.32 -7.56
C SER A 529 1.32 2.62 -6.13
N TRP A 530 2.05 3.43 -5.39
CA TRP A 530 1.75 3.77 -3.99
C TRP A 530 0.38 4.42 -3.83
N GLY A 531 0.09 5.45 -4.64
CA GLY A 531 -1.21 6.14 -4.61
C GLY A 531 -2.37 5.24 -4.99
N THR A 532 -2.15 4.33 -5.93
CA THR A 532 -3.18 3.36 -6.35
C THR A 532 -3.47 2.35 -5.24
N MET A 533 -2.44 1.79 -4.61
CA MET A 533 -2.59 0.88 -3.46
C MET A 533 -3.30 1.56 -2.30
N ALA A 534 -2.92 2.80 -1.99
CA ALA A 534 -3.50 3.62 -0.92
C ALA A 534 -5.02 3.79 -1.06
N ILE A 535 -5.50 4.02 -2.29
CA ILE A 535 -6.92 4.24 -2.56
C ILE A 535 -7.70 2.92 -2.62
N MET A 536 -7.10 1.91 -3.25
CA MET A 536 -7.84 0.69 -3.59
C MET A 536 -7.86 -0.36 -2.48
N MET A 537 -6.84 -0.43 -1.63
CA MET A 537 -6.75 -1.45 -0.58
C MET A 537 -7.93 -1.39 0.42
N PRO A 538 -8.28 -0.20 0.97
CA PRO A 538 -9.42 -0.06 1.90
C PRO A 538 -10.79 -0.41 1.27
N ILE A 539 -10.88 -0.43 -0.06
CA ILE A 539 -12.11 -0.78 -0.78
C ILE A 539 -12.13 -2.27 -1.08
N VAL A 540 -11.01 -2.80 -1.55
CA VAL A 540 -10.94 -4.16 -2.11
C VAL A 540 -10.95 -5.22 -1.01
N ILE A 541 -10.31 -4.99 0.13
CA ILE A 541 -10.27 -5.98 1.22
C ILE A 541 -11.69 -6.25 1.76
N PRO A 542 -12.49 -5.23 2.15
CA PRO A 542 -13.87 -5.47 2.57
C PRO A 542 -14.73 -6.15 1.49
N LEU A 543 -14.61 -5.74 0.22
CA LEU A 543 -15.31 -6.37 -0.90
C LEU A 543 -14.94 -7.84 -1.08
N SER A 544 -13.66 -8.18 -0.92
CA SER A 544 -13.14 -9.54 -1.07
C SER A 544 -13.61 -10.49 0.03
N VAL A 545 -14.11 -9.96 1.14
CA VAL A 545 -14.69 -10.74 2.25
C VAL A 545 -16.22 -10.79 2.13
N ALA A 546 -16.86 -9.64 2.00
CA ALA A 546 -18.31 -9.54 2.06
C ALA A 546 -19.00 -10.12 0.83
N LEU A 547 -18.55 -9.81 -0.38
CA LEU A 547 -19.19 -10.24 -1.62
C LEU A 547 -19.23 -11.78 -1.79
N PRO A 548 -18.13 -12.54 -1.51
CA PRO A 548 -18.18 -14.00 -1.52
C PRO A 548 -19.07 -14.57 -0.42
N ALA A 549 -19.07 -13.97 0.77
CA ALA A 549 -19.91 -14.42 1.89
C ALA A 549 -21.40 -14.27 1.57
N GLU A 550 -21.84 -13.14 1.02
CA GLU A 550 -23.22 -12.92 0.58
C GLU A 550 -23.63 -13.84 -0.58
N ALA A 551 -22.69 -14.19 -1.47
CA ALA A 551 -22.92 -15.16 -2.53
C ALA A 551 -22.95 -16.62 -2.02
N GLY A 552 -22.77 -16.86 -0.73
CA GLY A 552 -22.80 -18.19 -0.11
C GLY A 552 -21.61 -19.06 -0.48
N LEU A 553 -20.46 -18.49 -0.80
CA LEU A 553 -19.22 -19.25 -1.06
C LEU A 553 -18.66 -19.82 0.24
N SER A 554 -17.89 -20.91 0.13
CA SER A 554 -17.22 -21.50 1.31
C SER A 554 -16.16 -20.56 1.89
N PRO A 555 -15.83 -20.68 3.19
CA PRO A 555 -14.76 -19.88 3.82
C PRO A 555 -13.43 -19.97 3.08
N GLU A 556 -13.07 -21.15 2.55
CA GLU A 556 -11.84 -21.36 1.78
C GLU A 556 -11.86 -20.60 0.45
N ALA A 557 -13.01 -20.58 -0.23
CA ALA A 557 -13.17 -19.81 -1.47
C ALA A 557 -13.13 -18.31 -1.19
N THR A 558 -13.76 -17.85 -0.10
CA THR A 558 -13.70 -16.46 0.36
C THR A 558 -12.26 -16.05 0.66
N TYR A 559 -11.51 -16.88 1.40
CA TYR A 559 -10.11 -16.63 1.70
C TYR A 559 -9.24 -16.56 0.43
N THR A 560 -9.48 -17.46 -0.54
CA THR A 560 -8.78 -17.43 -1.83
C THR A 560 -9.05 -16.13 -2.60
N ILE A 561 -10.30 -15.63 -2.57
CA ILE A 561 -10.67 -14.37 -3.22
C ILE A 561 -10.06 -13.18 -2.47
N LEU A 562 -9.95 -13.23 -1.15
CA LEU A 562 -9.26 -12.22 -0.36
C LEU A 562 -7.77 -12.13 -0.75
N LEU A 563 -7.07 -13.27 -0.81
CA LEU A 563 -5.68 -13.33 -1.27
C LEU A 563 -5.53 -12.79 -2.71
N GLY A 564 -6.44 -13.21 -3.59
CA GLY A 564 -6.49 -12.74 -4.98
C GLY A 564 -6.78 -11.25 -5.09
N GLY A 565 -7.71 -10.70 -4.32
CA GLY A 565 -8.07 -9.30 -4.30
C GLY A 565 -6.90 -8.40 -3.86
N ILE A 566 -6.28 -8.73 -2.73
CA ILE A 566 -5.09 -8.03 -2.23
C ILE A 566 -3.96 -8.10 -3.27
N SER A 567 -3.69 -9.29 -3.79
CA SER A 567 -2.65 -9.51 -4.80
C SER A 567 -2.90 -8.70 -6.08
N SER A 568 -4.16 -8.60 -6.49
CA SER A 568 -4.55 -7.85 -7.69
C SER A 568 -4.40 -6.35 -7.52
N VAL A 569 -4.65 -5.79 -6.31
CA VAL A 569 -4.31 -4.39 -6.02
C VAL A 569 -2.81 -4.16 -6.20
N LEU A 570 -2.00 -5.01 -5.58
CA LEU A 570 -0.55 -4.88 -5.59
C LEU A 570 0.02 -5.10 -7.00
N ALA A 571 -0.37 -6.18 -7.66
CA ALA A 571 0.13 -6.54 -9.00
C ALA A 571 -0.36 -5.58 -10.08
N GLY A 572 -1.61 -5.13 -10.03
CA GLY A 572 -2.18 -4.16 -10.96
C GLY A 572 -1.52 -2.79 -10.81
N SER A 573 -1.28 -2.36 -9.57
CA SER A 573 -0.57 -1.10 -9.30
C SER A 573 0.86 -1.14 -9.86
N VAL A 574 1.58 -2.24 -9.66
CA VAL A 574 2.94 -2.44 -10.21
C VAL A 574 2.91 -2.49 -11.74
N TRP A 575 1.91 -3.15 -12.36
CA TRP A 575 1.80 -3.19 -13.82
C TRP A 575 1.59 -1.80 -14.42
N GLY A 576 0.66 -1.03 -13.84
CA GLY A 576 0.34 0.31 -14.31
C GLY A 576 1.54 1.25 -14.21
N ASP A 577 2.23 1.23 -13.09
CA ASP A 577 3.45 1.98 -12.82
C ASP A 577 4.55 1.62 -13.83
N HIS A 578 4.88 0.35 -13.95
CA HIS A 578 5.88 -0.19 -14.86
C HIS A 578 5.61 0.11 -16.36
N CYS A 579 4.36 0.39 -16.74
CA CYS A 579 3.99 0.73 -18.12
C CYS A 579 3.85 2.24 -18.36
N SER A 580 3.78 3.04 -17.32
CA SER A 580 3.41 4.45 -17.41
C SER A 580 4.55 5.34 -17.90
N PRO A 581 4.30 6.21 -18.90
CA PRO A 581 5.28 7.20 -19.33
C PRO A 581 5.51 8.34 -18.33
N ILE A 582 4.77 8.37 -17.24
CA ILE A 582 4.88 9.42 -16.21
C ILE A 582 5.24 8.83 -14.85
N SER A 583 5.51 7.52 -14.79
CA SER A 583 5.99 6.85 -13.57
C SER A 583 7.39 7.33 -13.20
N ASP A 584 7.58 7.57 -11.92
CA ASP A 584 8.87 7.96 -11.36
C ASP A 584 9.92 6.84 -11.51
N THR A 585 9.55 5.57 -11.29
CA THR A 585 10.46 4.42 -11.46
C THR A 585 10.86 4.22 -12.92
N THR A 586 9.93 4.34 -13.87
CA THR A 586 10.20 4.24 -15.32
C THR A 586 11.04 5.42 -15.81
N ILE A 587 10.78 6.65 -15.31
CA ILE A 587 11.62 7.82 -15.59
C ILE A 587 13.04 7.59 -15.06
N LEU A 588 13.18 7.17 -13.80
CA LEU A 588 14.48 6.90 -13.20
C LEU A 588 15.25 5.80 -13.92
N SER A 589 14.58 4.71 -14.34
CA SER A 589 15.20 3.62 -15.11
C SER A 589 15.74 4.10 -16.47
N SER A 590 15.00 5.00 -17.13
CA SER A 590 15.45 5.65 -18.36
C SER A 590 16.69 6.53 -18.14
N MET A 591 16.64 7.36 -17.09
CA MET A 591 17.74 8.27 -16.72
C MET A 591 18.99 7.48 -16.30
N ALA A 592 18.85 6.51 -15.42
CA ALA A 592 19.93 5.67 -14.92
C ALA A 592 20.65 4.90 -16.05
N SER A 593 19.90 4.41 -17.02
CA SER A 593 20.43 3.73 -18.20
C SER A 593 20.86 4.69 -19.31
N SER A 594 20.57 6.00 -19.17
CA SER A 594 20.75 7.03 -20.23
C SER A 594 20.09 6.63 -21.55
N SER A 595 18.87 6.10 -21.49
CA SER A 595 18.01 5.87 -22.65
C SER A 595 17.06 7.04 -22.87
N ASP A 596 16.49 7.15 -24.08
CA ASP A 596 15.37 8.04 -24.32
C ASP A 596 14.16 7.47 -23.60
N HIS A 597 13.50 8.29 -22.78
CA HIS A 597 12.40 7.85 -21.94
C HIS A 597 11.21 7.30 -22.74
N ILE A 598 10.85 7.98 -23.83
CA ILE A 598 9.73 7.53 -24.66
C ILE A 598 10.09 6.24 -25.43
N ASP A 599 11.34 6.10 -25.83
CA ASP A 599 11.81 4.85 -26.45
C ASP A 599 11.80 3.70 -25.45
N HIS A 600 12.18 3.95 -24.19
CA HIS A 600 12.09 2.95 -23.13
C HIS A 600 10.65 2.47 -22.94
N VAL A 601 9.70 3.38 -22.67
CA VAL A 601 8.27 3.03 -22.52
C VAL A 601 7.74 2.27 -23.75
N ARG A 602 8.05 2.76 -24.94
CA ARG A 602 7.61 2.13 -26.21
C ARG A 602 8.15 0.71 -26.41
N THR A 603 9.37 0.45 -25.98
CA THR A 603 9.98 -0.88 -26.10
C THR A 603 9.51 -1.86 -25.04
N GLN A 604 9.22 -1.39 -23.84
CA GLN A 604 8.77 -2.16 -22.68
C GLN A 604 7.29 -2.55 -22.76
N MET A 605 6.42 -1.63 -23.21
CA MET A 605 4.96 -1.79 -23.22
C MET A 605 4.46 -3.11 -23.82
N PRO A 606 4.93 -3.58 -24.99
CA PRO A 606 4.47 -4.86 -25.54
C PRO A 606 4.80 -6.05 -24.65
N TYR A 607 5.92 -6.00 -23.92
CA TYR A 607 6.34 -7.05 -23.00
C TYR A 607 5.43 -7.08 -21.76
N ALA A 608 5.23 -5.93 -21.16
CA ALA A 608 4.37 -5.79 -19.98
C ALA A 608 2.91 -6.15 -20.30
N LEU A 609 2.38 -5.78 -21.48
CA LEU A 609 1.05 -6.19 -21.93
C LEU A 609 0.93 -7.72 -22.05
N CYS A 610 1.91 -8.38 -22.68
CA CYS A 610 1.89 -9.84 -22.79
C CYS A 610 1.86 -10.51 -21.41
N VAL A 611 2.71 -10.03 -20.49
CA VAL A 611 2.78 -10.58 -19.13
C VAL A 611 1.49 -10.32 -18.35
N GLY A 612 0.94 -9.10 -18.43
CA GLY A 612 -0.31 -8.74 -17.74
C GLY A 612 -1.50 -9.57 -18.23
N ILE A 613 -1.65 -9.74 -19.55
CA ILE A 613 -2.72 -10.57 -20.13
C ILE A 613 -2.57 -12.03 -19.69
N VAL A 614 -1.37 -12.59 -19.73
CA VAL A 614 -1.13 -13.98 -19.29
C VAL A 614 -1.40 -14.10 -17.78
N GLY A 615 -0.97 -13.13 -16.97
CA GLY A 615 -1.24 -13.08 -15.53
C GLY A 615 -2.73 -13.12 -15.21
N MET A 616 -3.54 -12.30 -15.88
CA MET A 616 -4.99 -12.29 -15.69
C MET A 616 -5.66 -13.59 -16.12
N LEU A 617 -5.37 -14.07 -17.34
CA LEU A 617 -6.10 -15.20 -17.93
C LEU A 617 -5.69 -16.55 -17.33
N VAL A 618 -4.45 -16.70 -16.91
CA VAL A 618 -3.89 -17.96 -16.40
C VAL A 618 -3.67 -17.91 -14.89
N GLY A 619 -3.56 -16.72 -14.32
CA GLY A 619 -3.36 -16.49 -12.90
C GLY A 619 -4.67 -16.10 -12.19
N ASP A 620 -5.06 -14.82 -12.26
CA ASP A 620 -6.15 -14.25 -11.43
C ASP A 620 -7.48 -15.02 -11.60
N ILE A 621 -7.89 -15.29 -12.84
CA ILE A 621 -9.16 -15.99 -13.09
C ILE A 621 -9.13 -17.43 -12.58
N PRO A 622 -8.21 -18.32 -13.00
CA PRO A 622 -8.26 -19.72 -12.59
C PRO A 622 -8.05 -19.94 -11.09
N THR A 623 -7.24 -19.12 -10.44
CA THR A 623 -7.00 -19.24 -8.99
C THR A 623 -8.23 -18.85 -8.18
N ALA A 624 -9.02 -17.88 -8.62
CA ALA A 624 -10.29 -17.55 -7.99
C ALA A 624 -11.33 -18.70 -8.08
N TYR A 625 -11.16 -19.63 -9.04
CA TYR A 625 -11.93 -20.87 -9.15
C TYR A 625 -11.26 -22.07 -8.43
N GLY A 626 -10.20 -21.83 -7.64
CA GLY A 626 -9.56 -22.86 -6.82
C GLY A 626 -8.35 -23.55 -7.44
N LEU A 627 -7.85 -23.08 -8.61
CA LEU A 627 -6.59 -23.60 -9.16
C LEU A 627 -5.41 -23.11 -8.27
N SER A 628 -4.45 -23.99 -8.02
CA SER A 628 -3.25 -23.62 -7.28
C SER A 628 -2.47 -22.48 -7.99
N PRO A 629 -2.06 -21.42 -7.28
CA PRO A 629 -1.30 -20.33 -7.89
C PRO A 629 0.06 -20.80 -8.44
N TRP A 630 0.66 -21.83 -7.85
CA TRP A 630 1.90 -22.42 -8.36
C TRP A 630 1.73 -23.07 -9.73
N ILE A 631 0.59 -23.75 -9.97
CA ILE A 631 0.28 -24.31 -11.29
C ILE A 631 0.11 -23.18 -12.30
N SER A 632 -0.63 -22.14 -11.93
CA SER A 632 -0.83 -20.94 -12.77
C SER A 632 0.49 -20.27 -13.14
N LEU A 633 1.43 -20.13 -12.19
CA LEU A 633 2.76 -19.57 -12.45
C LEU A 633 3.58 -20.42 -13.43
N VAL A 634 3.57 -21.75 -13.26
CA VAL A 634 4.29 -22.66 -14.17
C VAL A 634 3.69 -22.62 -15.58
N VAL A 635 2.36 -22.69 -15.69
CA VAL A 635 1.65 -22.62 -16.98
C VAL A 635 1.85 -21.27 -17.63
N GLY A 636 1.71 -20.16 -16.88
CA GLY A 636 1.94 -18.82 -17.37
C GLY A 636 3.38 -18.62 -17.88
N SER A 637 4.39 -19.10 -17.12
CA SER A 637 5.79 -19.12 -17.55
C SER A 637 5.99 -19.87 -18.86
N GLY A 638 5.37 -21.05 -19.01
CA GLY A 638 5.42 -21.86 -20.23
C GLY A 638 4.76 -21.15 -21.43
N ILE A 639 3.62 -20.48 -21.22
CA ILE A 639 2.94 -19.71 -22.28
C ILE A 639 3.81 -18.52 -22.71
N LEU A 640 4.40 -17.78 -21.78
CA LEU A 640 5.29 -16.66 -22.09
C LEU A 640 6.53 -17.11 -22.87
N LEU A 641 7.11 -18.25 -22.50
CA LEU A 641 8.21 -18.86 -23.25
C LEU A 641 7.77 -19.27 -24.67
N ALA A 642 6.61 -19.90 -24.81
CA ALA A 642 6.05 -20.29 -26.11
C ALA A 642 5.78 -19.06 -26.98
N LEU A 643 5.24 -17.97 -26.43
CA LEU A 643 5.06 -16.70 -27.13
C LEU A 643 6.39 -16.15 -27.67
N LEU A 644 7.46 -16.18 -26.86
CA LEU A 644 8.79 -15.76 -27.31
C LEU A 644 9.30 -16.60 -28.49
N TYR A 645 9.00 -17.90 -28.54
CA TYR A 645 9.38 -18.74 -29.68
C TYR A 645 8.52 -18.49 -30.91
N LEU A 646 7.24 -18.12 -30.73
CA LEU A 646 6.29 -17.89 -31.82
C LEU A 646 6.47 -16.52 -32.47
N ILE A 647 6.61 -15.46 -31.71
CA ILE A 647 6.66 -14.08 -32.21
C ILE A 647 8.04 -13.43 -32.10
N GLY A 648 8.90 -13.93 -31.20
CA GLY A 648 10.24 -13.41 -30.97
C GLY A 648 11.23 -13.93 -32.03
N GLN A 649 12.09 -13.04 -32.49
CA GLN A 649 13.17 -13.36 -33.41
C GLN A 649 14.50 -13.36 -32.67
N ARG A 650 15.36 -14.29 -33.04
CA ARG A 650 16.74 -14.35 -32.54
C ARG A 650 17.56 -13.28 -33.21
N GLU A 651 18.45 -12.68 -32.48
CA GLU A 651 19.30 -11.60 -32.98
C GLU A 651 20.53 -12.14 -33.71
N ASP A 652 20.34 -13.08 -34.67
CA ASP A 652 21.43 -13.71 -35.37
C ASP A 652 22.33 -12.67 -36.06
N THR A 653 23.62 -12.75 -35.73
CA THR A 653 24.71 -11.90 -36.25
C THR A 653 25.19 -12.32 -37.63
N HIS A 654 24.45 -13.17 -38.36
CA HIS A 654 24.81 -13.68 -39.67
C HIS A 654 23.94 -13.04 -40.76
N GLY A 655 24.42 -11.90 -41.26
CA GLY A 655 23.98 -11.26 -42.49
C GLY A 655 25.10 -10.40 -43.04
#